data_3d2ed4a88ca7d306cbbdb8d4bc342aaa
#
_entry.id   3d2ed4a88ca7d306cbbdb8d4bc342aaa
#
_cell.length_a   1.000
_cell.length_b   1.000
_cell.length_c   1.000
_cell.angle_alpha   90.00
_cell.angle_beta   90.00
_cell.angle_gamma   90.00
#
_symmetry.space_group_name_H-M   'P 1'
#
loop_
_entity.id
_entity.type
_entity.pdbx_description
1 polymer ?
#
loop_
_entity_poly.entity_id
_entity_poly.type
_entity_poly.pdbx_seq_one_letter_code
_entity_poly.pdbx_strand_id
1 'polypeptide(L)'
;MGDREMENKLLFDLEDYVSLIEPDFNFVGEGDIEKISSILGQNQYSNLLYVGRSGVGKTANLYGIIQKKKKTIEGTLEANEKRLPLHMIDRRFLLLDTNTLFDSNDPQKIEHSIKQVFAELDKPGDHVLVVEDGNDLLKGIEDNQCHGLISILVRELKKRSFHCILMVRDEPGKNKLGAILNCHSDIAELFSVLQKAPPGKDDISEIMARSNSSIERHFDNLRISDDANREIVNLTLQYPNLSIYMRQQPARALRIRDRVASQFVSRRQARPLELDALEAELAATDKSDVAQISAIQVKIDEITTVWEARTRALGQAYLEKRRHERGLEELHLELAKEVEELRSSFAKSHGREPAERDLAAHKTVEIREIEKYLRETVRLLEQADEKARAVRSEHNEELELSVADVRYIFSEMSGIPTKDLNADEATRALGLENRLKEKIFGQDDAISTIADAVLTAKAGLNNPEAPIGSFIAVGSSGVGKTYSAECLAEDLFDDGDALTVFDMSEFMEKHTVARLIGAPPGYAGYGEGGMLTNSVRRRPYQVILLDEIEKAHPDVFKILLQLLDKGRLSDELGTVDFKNTLFIMTTNLAAHLSFDHNRTSENSSEDIKSEIRKIFPQELINRVDAFLLFKALNPADIERIVKRMIGKKNDNLNRQKKAIKIALPDADIAEIVERKYRPEEGARQVQKFVQNNLINQAAKIVLSHSGEANGGVIKAAFDPVSDSFSWQFSAATGNDAAEVAQAAE
;
A
#
# COMPACT_ATOMS: atom_id res chain seq x y z
N MET A 1 16.46 33.44 -8.13
CA MET A 1 17.40 33.53 -9.27
C MET A 1 17.82 32.16 -9.84
N GLY A 2 17.52 31.04 -9.18
CA GLY A 2 17.92 29.69 -9.65
C GLY A 2 17.07 29.06 -10.75
N ASP A 3 15.77 29.32 -10.80
CA ASP A 3 14.87 28.52 -11.65
C ASP A 3 14.81 28.94 -13.13
N ARG A 4 15.12 30.16 -13.46
CA ARG A 4 15.04 30.63 -14.86
C ARG A 4 16.30 30.45 -15.70
N GLU A 5 17.48 30.22 -15.08
CA GLU A 5 18.69 29.88 -15.83
C GLU A 5 18.80 28.38 -16.16
N MET A 6 17.96 27.53 -15.58
CA MET A 6 17.91 26.09 -15.86
C MET A 6 16.98 25.69 -17.02
N GLU A 7 16.05 26.53 -17.44
CA GLU A 7 14.96 26.18 -18.37
C GLU A 7 15.36 25.84 -19.82
N ASN A 8 16.68 25.94 -20.22
CA ASN A 8 17.10 25.58 -21.60
C ASN A 8 18.50 24.97 -21.68
N LYS A 9 19.06 24.50 -20.58
CA LYS A 9 20.43 23.94 -20.54
C LYS A 9 20.37 22.42 -20.67
N LEU A 10 21.03 21.86 -21.69
CA LEU A 10 21.06 20.40 -21.94
C LEU A 10 22.04 19.64 -21.04
N LEU A 11 23.05 20.33 -20.52
CA LEU A 11 24.07 19.76 -19.62
C LEU A 11 24.13 20.53 -18.32
N PHE A 12 24.05 19.80 -17.20
CA PHE A 12 24.20 20.32 -15.85
C PHE A 12 25.48 19.80 -15.24
N ASP A 13 26.23 20.66 -14.52
CA ASP A 13 27.30 20.19 -13.68
C ASP A 13 26.69 19.40 -12.50
N LEU A 14 27.09 18.15 -12.33
CA LEU A 14 26.50 17.29 -11.31
C LEU A 14 26.87 17.75 -9.88
N GLU A 15 28.00 18.43 -9.68
CA GLU A 15 28.38 19.02 -8.40
C GLU A 15 27.42 20.13 -7.97
N ASP A 16 27.12 21.04 -8.91
CA ASP A 16 26.16 22.11 -8.68
C ASP A 16 24.76 21.56 -8.47
N TYR A 17 24.34 20.59 -9.30
CA TYR A 17 23.02 19.95 -9.26
C TYR A 17 22.77 19.26 -7.91
N VAL A 18 23.70 18.42 -7.44
CA VAL A 18 23.57 17.72 -6.16
C VAL A 18 23.54 18.70 -4.98
N SER A 19 24.37 19.74 -5.02
CA SER A 19 24.40 20.76 -3.95
C SER A 19 23.10 21.57 -3.87
N LEU A 20 22.36 21.72 -4.97
CA LEU A 20 21.12 22.48 -5.03
C LEU A 20 19.90 21.64 -4.61
N ILE A 21 19.82 20.39 -5.09
CA ILE A 21 18.61 19.56 -4.95
C ILE A 21 18.64 18.69 -3.68
N GLU A 22 19.82 18.18 -3.32
CA GLU A 22 19.99 17.31 -2.16
C GLU A 22 21.16 17.76 -1.26
N PRO A 23 21.09 18.95 -0.64
CA PRO A 23 22.20 19.50 0.16
C PRO A 23 22.57 18.61 1.35
N ASP A 24 21.63 17.80 1.85
CA ASP A 24 21.78 16.94 3.02
C ASP A 24 21.91 15.45 2.69
N PHE A 25 22.20 15.13 1.44
CA PHE A 25 22.38 13.75 1.00
C PHE A 25 23.56 13.09 1.72
N ASN A 26 23.29 12.00 2.44
CA ASN A 26 24.29 11.19 3.11
C ASN A 26 24.38 9.81 2.47
N PHE A 27 25.48 9.54 1.79
CA PHE A 27 25.69 8.29 1.07
C PHE A 27 26.12 7.14 2.00
N VAL A 28 25.59 5.93 1.72
CA VAL A 28 25.98 4.67 2.36
C VAL A 28 26.33 3.65 1.28
N GLY A 29 27.51 3.04 1.38
CA GLY A 29 27.93 1.96 0.48
C GLY A 29 29.17 2.27 -0.34
N GLU A 30 30.33 1.80 0.10
CA GLU A 30 31.61 2.08 -0.58
C GLU A 30 31.91 1.15 -1.77
N GLY A 31 31.44 -0.10 -1.73
CA GLY A 31 31.87 -1.12 -2.69
C GLY A 31 31.56 -0.83 -4.15
N ASP A 32 30.44 -0.17 -4.44
CA ASP A 32 30.07 0.17 -5.82
C ASP A 32 30.81 1.41 -6.32
N ILE A 33 31.12 2.37 -5.43
CA ILE A 33 31.96 3.53 -5.79
C ILE A 33 33.35 3.08 -6.24
N GLU A 34 33.94 2.10 -5.54
CA GLU A 34 35.23 1.53 -5.93
C GLU A 34 35.18 0.87 -7.32
N LYS A 35 34.12 0.10 -7.59
CA LYS A 35 33.94 -0.55 -8.91
C LYS A 35 33.76 0.48 -10.03
N ILE A 36 32.92 1.49 -9.80
CA ILE A 36 32.71 2.59 -10.76
C ILE A 36 34.04 3.32 -11.02
N SER A 37 34.76 3.67 -9.96
CA SER A 37 36.06 4.34 -10.07
C SER A 37 37.07 3.49 -10.82
N SER A 38 37.11 2.17 -10.58
CA SER A 38 37.97 1.23 -11.27
C SER A 38 37.65 1.13 -12.77
N ILE A 39 36.36 1.07 -13.14
CA ILE A 39 35.93 1.02 -14.54
C ILE A 39 36.31 2.33 -15.26
N LEU A 40 36.00 3.46 -14.68
CA LEU A 40 36.34 4.75 -15.27
C LEU A 40 37.86 4.95 -15.40
N GLY A 41 38.67 4.33 -14.55
CA GLY A 41 40.14 4.38 -14.60
C GLY A 41 40.79 3.45 -15.64
N GLN A 42 40.02 2.64 -16.38
CA GLN A 42 40.57 1.72 -17.38
C GLN A 42 41.07 2.45 -18.62
N ASN A 43 42.12 1.94 -19.23
CA ASN A 43 42.65 2.47 -20.49
C ASN A 43 41.76 2.10 -21.71
N GLN A 44 41.11 0.96 -21.65
CA GLN A 44 40.11 0.50 -22.63
C GLN A 44 38.82 0.19 -21.87
N TYR A 45 37.66 0.38 -22.52
CA TYR A 45 36.34 0.14 -21.92
C TYR A 45 36.04 1.00 -20.68
N SER A 46 36.49 2.25 -20.68
CA SER A 46 36.32 3.19 -19.58
C SER A 46 34.94 3.84 -19.50
N ASN A 47 33.97 3.37 -20.31
CA ASN A 47 32.58 3.76 -20.20
C ASN A 47 31.80 2.74 -19.38
N LEU A 48 30.83 3.19 -18.62
CA LEU A 48 30.03 2.38 -17.69
C LEU A 48 28.58 2.25 -18.15
N LEU A 49 28.12 1.02 -18.36
CA LEU A 49 26.71 0.68 -18.45
C LEU A 49 26.24 0.20 -17.06
N TYR A 50 25.55 1.09 -16.33
CA TYR A 50 25.12 0.81 -14.97
C TYR A 50 23.69 0.31 -14.94
N VAL A 51 23.52 -1.00 -14.74
CA VAL A 51 22.25 -1.72 -14.89
C VAL A 51 21.68 -2.03 -13.50
N GLY A 52 20.38 -1.90 -13.33
CA GLY A 52 19.70 -2.32 -12.11
C GLY A 52 18.25 -1.87 -12.08
N ARG A 53 17.45 -2.51 -11.23
CA ARG A 53 16.03 -2.19 -11.08
C ARG A 53 15.81 -0.76 -10.56
N SER A 54 14.59 -0.23 -10.77
CA SER A 54 14.24 1.09 -10.23
C SER A 54 14.28 1.09 -8.70
N GLY A 55 14.93 2.10 -8.10
CA GLY A 55 15.00 2.28 -6.65
C GLY A 55 16.09 1.50 -5.92
N VAL A 56 17.01 0.82 -6.63
CA VAL A 56 18.16 0.11 -6.01
C VAL A 56 19.33 1.01 -5.60
N GLY A 57 19.25 2.32 -5.87
CA GLY A 57 20.28 3.28 -5.47
C GLY A 57 21.35 3.57 -6.53
N LYS A 58 21.08 3.43 -7.83
CA LYS A 58 22.05 3.78 -8.90
C LYS A 58 22.44 5.26 -8.86
N THR A 59 21.46 6.16 -8.87
CA THR A 59 21.65 7.62 -8.78
C THR A 59 22.34 8.01 -7.47
N ALA A 60 21.94 7.37 -6.35
CA ALA A 60 22.57 7.59 -5.06
C ALA A 60 24.09 7.29 -5.05
N ASN A 61 24.53 6.27 -5.80
CA ASN A 61 25.96 5.97 -5.93
C ASN A 61 26.73 7.06 -6.68
N LEU A 62 26.13 7.69 -7.69
CA LEU A 62 26.74 8.83 -8.38
C LEU A 62 26.83 10.06 -7.48
N TYR A 63 25.76 10.38 -6.77
CA TYR A 63 25.76 11.48 -5.80
C TYR A 63 26.77 11.23 -4.68
N GLY A 64 26.90 9.97 -4.26
CA GLY A 64 27.96 9.56 -3.32
C GLY A 64 29.38 9.79 -3.83
N ILE A 65 29.64 9.60 -5.13
CA ILE A 65 30.93 9.94 -5.73
C ILE A 65 31.20 11.45 -5.66
N ILE A 66 30.21 12.27 -5.99
CA ILE A 66 30.31 13.73 -5.94
C ILE A 66 30.54 14.22 -4.52
N GLN A 67 29.78 13.72 -3.55
CA GLN A 67 29.93 14.07 -2.15
C GLN A 67 31.33 13.67 -1.61
N LYS A 68 31.78 12.46 -1.97
CA LYS A 68 33.09 11.96 -1.56
C LYS A 68 34.25 12.74 -2.21
N LYS A 69 34.07 13.20 -3.47
CA LYS A 69 34.96 14.09 -4.15
C LYS A 69 35.13 15.42 -3.39
N LYS A 70 33.99 16.05 -3.05
CA LYS A 70 33.94 17.30 -2.28
C LYS A 70 34.63 17.14 -0.93
N LYS A 71 34.28 16.12 -0.14
CA LYS A 71 34.93 15.82 1.15
C LYS A 71 36.45 15.56 1.01
N THR A 72 36.88 14.91 -0.08
CA THR A 72 38.30 14.65 -0.35
C THR A 72 39.08 15.95 -0.59
N ILE A 73 38.47 16.87 -1.36
CA ILE A 73 39.09 18.18 -1.68
C ILE A 73 39.14 19.06 -0.42
N GLU A 74 38.05 19.09 0.34
CA GLU A 74 37.96 19.90 1.58
C GLU A 74 38.71 19.32 2.77
N GLY A 75 39.15 18.06 2.68
CA GLY A 75 39.87 17.37 3.77
C GLY A 75 38.99 16.98 4.95
N THR A 76 37.66 16.88 4.73
CA THR A 76 36.65 16.59 5.75
C THR A 76 36.22 15.12 5.80
N LEU A 77 36.98 14.20 5.17
CA LEU A 77 36.75 12.76 5.22
C LEU A 77 36.89 12.20 6.63
N GLU A 78 35.95 11.35 7.04
CA GLU A 78 36.05 10.62 8.29
C GLU A 78 37.22 9.60 8.26
N ALA A 79 37.74 9.22 9.43
CA ALA A 79 38.89 8.33 9.54
C ALA A 79 38.71 6.96 8.90
N ASN A 80 37.45 6.52 8.75
CA ASN A 80 37.04 5.22 8.19
C ASN A 80 36.67 5.31 6.70
N GLU A 81 36.55 6.51 6.12
CA GLU A 81 36.18 6.70 4.72
C GLU A 81 37.40 6.56 3.81
N LYS A 82 37.33 5.70 2.80
CA LYS A 82 38.36 5.57 1.79
C LYS A 82 38.37 6.78 0.85
N ARG A 83 39.55 7.31 0.54
CA ARG A 83 39.72 8.40 -0.43
C ARG A 83 39.44 7.95 -1.85
N LEU A 84 38.89 8.85 -2.66
CA LEU A 84 38.77 8.61 -4.10
C LEU A 84 40.15 8.58 -4.77
N PRO A 85 40.32 7.75 -5.81
CA PRO A 85 41.55 7.80 -6.63
C PRO A 85 41.74 9.19 -7.28
N LEU A 86 43.00 9.61 -7.46
CA LEU A 86 43.31 10.93 -7.99
C LEU A 86 42.63 11.23 -9.33
N HIS A 87 42.58 10.23 -10.23
CA HIS A 87 41.93 10.40 -11.53
C HIS A 87 40.42 10.67 -11.45
N MET A 88 39.78 10.41 -10.32
CA MET A 88 38.36 10.73 -10.10
C MET A 88 38.14 12.14 -9.58
N ILE A 89 39.17 12.72 -8.93
CA ILE A 89 39.09 14.07 -8.33
C ILE A 89 39.07 15.14 -9.43
N ASP A 90 39.89 14.96 -10.48
CA ASP A 90 40.03 15.93 -11.55
C ASP A 90 38.89 15.89 -12.57
N ARG A 91 38.07 14.80 -12.56
CA ARG A 91 36.97 14.60 -13.50
C ARG A 91 35.76 15.49 -13.20
N ARG A 92 35.20 16.04 -14.26
CA ARG A 92 33.96 16.82 -14.22
C ARG A 92 32.81 15.98 -14.70
N PHE A 93 31.81 15.79 -13.85
CA PHE A 93 30.62 15.00 -14.16
C PHE A 93 29.51 15.92 -14.69
N LEU A 94 29.06 15.67 -15.91
CA LEU A 94 28.05 16.46 -16.59
C LEU A 94 26.80 15.62 -16.84
N LEU A 95 25.66 16.02 -16.26
CA LEU A 95 24.38 15.35 -16.38
C LEU A 95 23.64 15.81 -17.64
N LEU A 96 23.22 14.87 -18.50
CA LEU A 96 22.39 15.14 -19.66
C LEU A 96 20.91 15.11 -19.28
N ASP A 97 20.22 16.21 -19.54
CA ASP A 97 18.75 16.25 -19.47
C ASP A 97 18.13 15.67 -20.74
N THR A 98 17.67 14.44 -20.64
CA THR A 98 17.02 13.73 -21.75
C THR A 98 15.63 14.29 -22.06
N ASN A 99 14.93 14.89 -21.10
CA ASN A 99 13.61 15.46 -21.33
C ASN A 99 13.70 16.69 -22.23
N THR A 100 14.56 17.65 -21.87
CA THR A 100 14.81 18.86 -22.69
C THR A 100 15.38 18.49 -24.06
N LEU A 101 16.17 17.42 -24.17
CA LEU A 101 16.72 16.95 -25.44
C LEU A 101 15.61 16.53 -26.42
N PHE A 102 14.55 15.88 -25.95
CA PHE A 102 13.46 15.36 -26.78
C PHE A 102 12.18 16.23 -26.77
N ASP A 103 12.23 17.41 -26.17
CA ASP A 103 11.09 18.35 -26.13
C ASP A 103 10.61 18.78 -27.54
N SER A 104 11.53 18.85 -28.49
CA SER A 104 11.17 19.03 -29.90
C SER A 104 11.10 17.68 -30.61
N ASN A 105 9.94 17.31 -31.16
CA ASN A 105 9.78 16.11 -31.98
C ASN A 105 10.45 16.23 -33.38
N ASP A 106 11.38 17.17 -33.57
CA ASP A 106 12.08 17.41 -34.81
C ASP A 106 13.47 16.74 -34.82
N PRO A 107 13.69 15.67 -35.61
CA PRO A 107 14.95 14.95 -35.65
C PRO A 107 16.18 15.84 -35.93
N GLN A 108 16.05 16.87 -36.74
CA GLN A 108 17.17 17.75 -37.09
C GLN A 108 17.57 18.64 -35.92
N LYS A 109 16.61 19.10 -35.13
CA LYS A 109 16.89 19.88 -33.93
C LYS A 109 17.53 19.02 -32.84
N ILE A 110 17.02 17.80 -32.63
CA ILE A 110 17.58 16.85 -31.68
C ILE A 110 19.04 16.51 -32.04
N GLU A 111 19.31 16.26 -33.32
CA GLU A 111 20.68 16.01 -33.82
C GLU A 111 21.60 17.23 -33.63
N HIS A 112 21.10 18.45 -33.85
CA HIS A 112 21.84 19.65 -33.58
C HIS A 112 22.17 19.83 -32.10
N SER A 113 21.19 19.65 -31.23
CA SER A 113 21.33 19.73 -29.78
C SER A 113 22.38 18.76 -29.25
N ILE A 114 22.36 17.51 -29.72
CA ILE A 114 23.34 16.49 -29.26
C ILE A 114 24.76 16.79 -29.76
N LYS A 115 24.90 17.40 -30.95
CA LYS A 115 26.20 17.88 -31.47
C LYS A 115 26.74 19.02 -30.61
N GLN A 116 25.90 19.90 -30.08
CA GLN A 116 26.29 20.95 -29.14
C GLN A 116 26.79 20.35 -27.82
N VAL A 117 26.08 19.32 -27.31
CA VAL A 117 26.50 18.55 -26.11
C VAL A 117 27.93 17.98 -26.31
N PHE A 118 28.18 17.32 -27.44
CA PHE A 118 29.51 16.78 -27.71
C PHE A 118 30.60 17.84 -27.91
N ALA A 119 30.25 18.97 -28.48
CA ALA A 119 31.20 20.10 -28.61
C ALA A 119 31.57 20.69 -27.23
N GLU A 120 30.66 20.64 -26.26
CA GLU A 120 30.94 21.02 -24.87
C GLU A 120 31.87 20.00 -24.17
N LEU A 121 31.66 18.72 -24.40
CA LEU A 121 32.45 17.61 -23.85
C LEU A 121 33.87 17.51 -24.47
N ASP A 122 34.08 17.98 -25.70
CA ASP A 122 35.35 18.02 -26.38
C ASP A 122 36.28 19.19 -25.91
N LYS A 123 35.77 20.09 -25.04
CA LYS A 123 36.62 21.12 -24.43
C LYS A 123 37.70 20.51 -23.58
N PRO A 124 38.85 21.22 -23.38
CA PRO A 124 39.92 20.71 -22.53
C PRO A 124 39.43 20.42 -21.11
N GLY A 125 39.62 19.18 -20.66
CA GLY A 125 39.20 18.67 -19.33
C GLY A 125 38.86 17.20 -19.41
N ASP A 126 38.91 16.49 -18.29
CA ASP A 126 38.48 15.08 -18.20
C ASP A 126 37.01 15.03 -17.81
N HIS A 127 36.14 14.93 -18.84
CA HIS A 127 34.69 15.00 -18.67
C HIS A 127 34.06 13.60 -18.61
N VAL A 128 33.05 13.44 -17.77
CA VAL A 128 32.21 12.25 -17.70
C VAL A 128 30.76 12.65 -17.99
N LEU A 129 30.24 12.20 -19.12
CA LEU A 129 28.81 12.34 -19.46
C LEU A 129 28.00 11.35 -18.64
N VAL A 130 27.04 11.84 -17.90
CA VAL A 130 26.11 11.04 -17.12
C VAL A 130 24.72 11.08 -17.76
N VAL A 131 24.14 9.91 -18.02
CA VAL A 131 22.78 9.76 -18.53
C VAL A 131 22.01 8.89 -17.52
N GLU A 132 21.17 9.52 -16.69
CA GLU A 132 20.40 8.83 -15.63
C GLU A 132 19.30 7.95 -16.19
N ASP A 133 18.63 8.37 -17.24
CA ASP A 133 17.54 7.65 -17.89
C ASP A 133 17.94 7.14 -19.28
N GLY A 134 18.87 6.21 -19.31
CA GLY A 134 19.33 5.60 -20.56
C GLY A 134 18.23 4.89 -21.35
N ASN A 135 17.21 4.35 -20.66
CA ASN A 135 16.04 3.77 -21.32
C ASN A 135 15.24 4.82 -22.08
N ASP A 136 15.09 6.01 -21.52
CA ASP A 136 14.32 7.10 -22.13
C ASP A 136 15.12 7.74 -23.26
N LEU A 137 16.46 7.84 -23.14
CA LEU A 137 17.32 8.24 -24.24
C LEU A 137 17.17 7.30 -25.45
N LEU A 138 17.24 5.99 -25.21
CA LEU A 138 17.14 5.01 -26.29
C LEU A 138 15.75 4.98 -26.91
N LYS A 139 14.70 5.09 -26.09
CA LYS A 139 13.32 5.18 -26.54
C LYS A 139 13.08 6.48 -27.34
N GLY A 140 13.56 7.62 -26.84
CA GLY A 140 13.45 8.90 -27.53
C GLY A 140 14.11 8.89 -28.92
N ILE A 141 15.23 8.19 -29.06
CA ILE A 141 15.90 7.98 -30.35
C ILE A 141 15.03 7.14 -31.31
N GLU A 142 14.40 6.07 -30.81
CA GLU A 142 13.50 5.21 -31.58
C GLU A 142 12.24 5.94 -32.00
N ASP A 143 11.55 6.58 -31.06
CA ASP A 143 10.26 7.27 -31.27
C ASP A 143 10.40 8.44 -32.26
N ASN A 144 11.53 9.17 -32.24
CA ASN A 144 11.80 10.30 -33.12
C ASN A 144 12.55 9.93 -34.40
N GLN A 145 12.72 8.63 -34.69
CA GLN A 145 13.45 8.14 -35.87
C GLN A 145 14.88 8.66 -35.99
N CYS A 146 15.52 9.00 -34.89
CA CYS A 146 16.86 9.57 -34.83
C CYS A 146 17.96 8.51 -34.81
N HIS A 147 17.84 7.44 -35.57
CA HIS A 147 18.79 6.31 -35.56
C HIS A 147 20.26 6.71 -35.81
N GLY A 148 20.51 7.84 -36.48
CA GLY A 148 21.84 8.40 -36.66
C GLY A 148 22.54 8.81 -35.35
N LEU A 149 21.79 9.14 -34.31
CA LEU A 149 22.36 9.60 -33.03
C LEU A 149 23.20 8.52 -32.32
N ILE A 150 22.79 7.26 -32.40
CA ILE A 150 23.58 6.16 -31.86
C ILE A 150 24.94 6.05 -32.54
N SER A 151 24.95 6.16 -33.88
CA SER A 151 26.20 6.14 -34.64
C SER A 151 27.10 7.35 -34.31
N ILE A 152 26.51 8.51 -34.06
CA ILE A 152 27.23 9.70 -33.62
C ILE A 152 27.81 9.48 -32.21
N LEU A 153 27.03 8.99 -31.25
CA LEU A 153 27.47 8.70 -29.91
C LEU A 153 28.62 7.68 -29.89
N VAL A 154 28.45 6.58 -30.62
CA VAL A 154 29.49 5.54 -30.78
C VAL A 154 30.78 6.12 -31.36
N ARG A 155 30.68 6.98 -32.38
CA ARG A 155 31.83 7.63 -33.00
C ARG A 155 32.55 8.56 -32.02
N GLU A 156 31.81 9.37 -31.27
CA GLU A 156 32.38 10.30 -30.30
C GLU A 156 33.04 9.55 -29.12
N LEU A 157 32.41 8.48 -28.60
CA LEU A 157 33.01 7.64 -27.58
C LEU A 157 34.28 6.91 -28.04
N LYS A 158 34.36 6.54 -29.35
CA LYS A 158 35.59 5.96 -29.93
C LYS A 158 36.76 6.96 -30.01
N LYS A 159 36.50 8.27 -30.01
CA LYS A 159 37.56 9.31 -29.95
C LYS A 159 38.20 9.39 -28.56
N ARG A 160 37.51 8.91 -27.52
CA ARG A 160 37.98 8.94 -26.10
C ARG A 160 38.23 10.36 -25.55
N SER A 161 37.54 11.36 -26.05
CA SER A 161 37.63 12.73 -25.56
C SER A 161 36.90 12.92 -24.22
N PHE A 162 35.96 12.03 -23.92
CA PHE A 162 35.21 11.99 -22.66
C PHE A 162 34.82 10.55 -22.30
N HIS A 163 34.37 10.33 -21.06
CA HIS A 163 33.80 9.08 -20.58
C HIS A 163 32.29 9.17 -20.48
N CYS A 164 31.61 8.03 -20.49
CA CYS A 164 30.16 7.96 -20.38
C CYS A 164 29.69 7.00 -19.29
N ILE A 165 28.73 7.41 -18.47
CA ILE A 165 27.95 6.58 -17.57
C ILE A 165 26.52 6.55 -18.08
N LEU A 166 26.09 5.42 -18.59
CA LEU A 166 24.73 5.20 -19.05
C LEU A 166 23.98 4.33 -18.03
N MET A 167 22.97 4.88 -17.36
CA MET A 167 22.16 4.13 -16.41
C MET A 167 20.93 3.55 -17.07
N VAL A 168 20.75 2.23 -16.92
CA VAL A 168 19.66 1.47 -17.53
C VAL A 168 18.83 0.78 -16.45
N ARG A 169 17.50 0.81 -16.63
CA ARG A 169 16.55 0.10 -15.78
C ARG A 169 16.33 -1.31 -16.32
N ASP A 170 16.58 -2.31 -15.46
CA ASP A 170 16.27 -3.72 -15.74
C ASP A 170 14.85 -4.02 -15.21
N GLU A 171 13.90 -4.20 -16.12
CA GLU A 171 12.51 -4.53 -15.80
C GLU A 171 12.22 -5.99 -16.06
N PRO A 172 11.67 -6.75 -15.08
CA PRO A 172 11.30 -8.15 -15.28
C PRO A 172 10.29 -8.32 -16.43
N GLY A 173 10.55 -9.27 -17.31
CA GLY A 173 9.67 -9.58 -18.45
C GLY A 173 9.85 -8.73 -19.70
N LYS A 174 10.59 -7.64 -19.60
CA LYS A 174 11.02 -6.84 -20.76
C LYS A 174 12.54 -6.93 -20.85
N ASN A 175 13.05 -7.90 -21.58
CA ASN A 175 14.50 -8.07 -21.75
C ASN A 175 15.08 -6.97 -22.66
N LYS A 176 14.80 -5.70 -22.31
CA LYS A 176 15.22 -4.52 -23.07
C LYS A 176 16.73 -4.38 -23.11
N LEU A 177 17.43 -4.77 -22.04
CA LEU A 177 18.89 -4.74 -22.04
C LEU A 177 19.47 -5.70 -23.09
N GLY A 178 19.00 -6.94 -23.14
CA GLY A 178 19.39 -7.91 -24.17
C GLY A 178 19.01 -7.45 -25.56
N ALA A 179 17.82 -6.86 -25.73
CA ALA A 179 17.40 -6.28 -27.01
C ALA A 179 18.28 -5.09 -27.40
N ILE A 180 18.57 -4.17 -26.50
CA ILE A 180 19.45 -3.01 -26.73
C ILE A 180 20.86 -3.45 -27.11
N LEU A 181 21.45 -4.38 -26.36
CA LEU A 181 22.80 -4.90 -26.63
C LEU A 181 22.86 -5.71 -27.93
N ASN A 182 21.78 -6.44 -28.27
CA ASN A 182 21.69 -7.19 -29.52
C ASN A 182 21.42 -6.31 -30.74
N CYS A 183 20.63 -5.23 -30.60
CA CYS A 183 20.38 -4.28 -31.68
C CYS A 183 21.55 -3.33 -31.94
N HIS A 184 22.39 -3.09 -30.91
CA HIS A 184 23.51 -2.14 -30.95
C HIS A 184 24.79 -2.77 -30.40
N SER A 185 25.31 -3.77 -31.10
CA SER A 185 26.56 -4.47 -30.74
C SER A 185 27.74 -3.54 -30.47
N ASP A 186 27.83 -2.45 -31.26
CA ASP A 186 28.87 -1.41 -31.10
C ASP A 186 28.84 -0.72 -29.73
N ILE A 187 27.64 -0.55 -29.12
CA ILE A 187 27.52 0.00 -27.76
C ILE A 187 28.04 -1.01 -26.75
N ALA A 188 27.68 -2.29 -26.91
CA ALA A 188 28.12 -3.34 -25.99
C ALA A 188 29.64 -3.46 -25.92
N GLU A 189 30.33 -3.22 -27.05
CA GLU A 189 31.81 -3.26 -27.12
C GLU A 189 32.51 -2.08 -26.44
N LEU A 190 31.82 -0.94 -26.23
CA LEU A 190 32.41 0.28 -25.70
C LEU A 190 32.17 0.45 -24.18
N PHE A 191 31.26 -0.32 -23.61
CA PHE A 191 30.87 -0.17 -22.21
C PHE A 191 31.25 -1.40 -21.36
N SER A 192 31.77 -1.15 -20.18
CA SER A 192 31.83 -2.15 -19.10
C SER A 192 30.49 -2.20 -18.39
N VAL A 193 29.91 -3.39 -18.24
CA VAL A 193 28.60 -3.58 -17.59
C VAL A 193 28.81 -3.79 -16.09
N LEU A 194 28.16 -2.96 -15.28
CA LEU A 194 28.06 -3.13 -13.83
C LEU A 194 26.60 -3.30 -13.44
N GLN A 195 26.27 -4.43 -12.81
CA GLN A 195 24.93 -4.70 -12.31
C GLN A 195 24.83 -4.33 -10.84
N LYS A 196 23.87 -3.44 -10.49
CA LYS A 196 23.54 -3.06 -9.11
C LYS A 196 22.58 -4.05 -8.51
N ALA A 197 23.05 -4.80 -7.52
CA ALA A 197 22.20 -5.64 -6.68
C ALA A 197 21.43 -4.77 -5.64
N PRO A 198 20.24 -5.20 -5.18
CA PRO A 198 19.59 -4.59 -4.04
C PRO A 198 20.49 -4.68 -2.79
N PRO A 199 20.52 -3.64 -1.93
CA PRO A 199 21.30 -3.65 -0.69
C PRO A 199 20.75 -4.69 0.30
N GLY A 200 21.62 -5.17 1.19
CA GLY A 200 21.27 -6.06 2.29
C GLY A 200 20.43 -5.35 3.37
N LYS A 201 19.89 -6.13 4.32
CA LYS A 201 19.06 -5.60 5.40
C LYS A 201 19.81 -4.56 6.25
N ASP A 202 21.07 -4.82 6.58
CA ASP A 202 21.88 -3.94 7.42
C ASP A 202 22.20 -2.64 6.69
N ASP A 203 22.54 -2.71 5.40
CA ASP A 203 22.76 -1.53 4.56
C ASP A 203 21.49 -0.66 4.46
N ILE A 204 20.32 -1.28 4.32
CA ILE A 204 19.05 -0.55 4.28
C ILE A 204 18.81 0.17 5.61
N SER A 205 19.05 -0.51 6.73
CA SER A 205 18.90 0.06 8.07
C SER A 205 19.83 1.26 8.28
N GLU A 206 21.06 1.17 7.82
CA GLU A 206 22.03 2.28 7.88
C GLU A 206 21.61 3.46 6.99
N ILE A 207 21.13 3.20 5.77
CA ILE A 207 20.58 4.23 4.87
C ILE A 207 19.40 4.94 5.53
N MET A 208 18.51 4.19 6.18
CA MET A 208 17.36 4.74 6.89
C MET A 208 17.80 5.66 8.03
N ALA A 209 18.71 5.20 8.88
CA ALA A 209 19.20 5.97 10.02
C ALA A 209 19.88 7.30 9.57
N ARG A 210 20.77 7.25 8.59
CA ARG A 210 21.46 8.43 8.08
C ARG A 210 20.56 9.46 7.41
N SER A 211 19.42 9.02 6.85
CA SER A 211 18.45 9.90 6.18
C SER A 211 17.31 10.40 7.09
N ASN A 212 17.33 10.11 8.40
CA ASN A 212 16.35 10.61 9.36
C ASN A 212 16.32 12.13 9.44
N SER A 213 17.49 12.76 9.49
CA SER A 213 17.62 14.22 9.65
C SER A 213 16.88 15.04 8.60
N SER A 214 16.71 14.51 7.39
CA SER A 214 15.94 15.18 6.33
C SER A 214 14.44 15.18 6.62
N ILE A 215 13.89 14.04 7.07
CA ILE A 215 12.47 13.91 7.41
C ILE A 215 12.15 14.63 8.71
N GLU A 216 13.00 14.49 9.71
CA GLU A 216 12.83 15.16 11.02
C GLU A 216 12.83 16.69 10.89
N ARG A 217 13.63 17.25 9.97
CA ARG A 217 13.57 18.69 9.64
C ARG A 217 12.31 19.09 8.88
N HIS A 218 11.82 18.21 8.00
CA HIS A 218 10.61 18.49 7.22
C HIS A 218 9.36 18.54 8.11
N PHE A 219 9.29 17.65 9.09
CA PHE A 219 8.12 17.54 9.97
C PHE A 219 8.29 18.24 11.33
N ASP A 220 9.20 19.17 11.49
CA ASP A 220 9.48 19.91 12.74
C ASP A 220 9.07 19.10 14.01
N ASN A 221 10.02 18.71 14.86
CA ASN A 221 9.87 17.93 16.09
C ASN A 221 9.50 16.44 15.97
N LEU A 222 9.50 15.88 14.79
CA LEU A 222 9.39 14.44 14.65
C LEU A 222 10.77 13.82 14.95
N ARG A 223 10.80 12.85 15.86
CA ARG A 223 11.92 11.92 16.02
C ARG A 223 11.52 10.53 15.56
N ILE A 224 12.39 9.90 14.81
CA ILE A 224 12.18 8.52 14.35
C ILE A 224 13.14 7.62 15.10
N SER A 225 12.62 6.75 15.96
CA SER A 225 13.46 5.82 16.72
C SER A 225 14.15 4.81 15.78
N ASP A 226 15.32 4.32 16.19
CA ASP A 226 16.03 3.27 15.43
C ASP A 226 15.22 1.99 15.32
N ASP A 227 14.41 1.68 16.33
CA ASP A 227 13.52 0.52 16.32
C ASP A 227 12.37 0.70 15.32
N ALA A 228 11.81 1.91 15.19
CA ALA A 228 10.82 2.22 14.16
C ALA A 228 11.40 2.05 12.74
N ASN A 229 12.62 2.53 12.51
CA ASN A 229 13.30 2.31 11.24
C ASN A 229 13.54 0.83 10.94
N ARG A 230 14.03 0.07 11.93
CA ARG A 230 14.23 -1.38 11.77
C ARG A 230 12.92 -2.10 11.47
N GLU A 231 11.84 -1.68 12.11
CA GLU A 231 10.51 -2.26 11.85
C GLU A 231 10.02 -1.97 10.44
N ILE A 232 10.17 -0.75 9.94
CA ILE A 232 9.83 -0.41 8.55
C ILE A 232 10.64 -1.28 7.57
N VAL A 233 11.93 -1.47 7.81
CA VAL A 233 12.78 -2.34 7.00
C VAL A 233 12.27 -3.79 7.05
N ASN A 234 11.97 -4.32 8.25
CA ASN A 234 11.42 -5.66 8.43
C ASN A 234 10.12 -5.85 7.65
N LEU A 235 9.15 -4.96 7.83
CA LEU A 235 7.85 -5.02 7.16
C LEU A 235 7.98 -4.95 5.64
N THR A 236 8.84 -4.08 5.13
CA THR A 236 9.04 -3.96 3.68
C THR A 236 9.82 -5.11 3.05
N LEU A 237 10.58 -5.87 3.83
CA LEU A 237 11.24 -7.12 3.39
C LEU A 237 10.31 -8.32 3.53
N GLN A 238 9.53 -8.39 4.61
CA GLN A 238 8.58 -9.47 4.86
C GLN A 238 7.42 -9.47 3.84
N TYR A 239 6.96 -8.28 3.43
CA TYR A 239 5.84 -8.12 2.49
C TYR A 239 6.28 -7.46 1.17
N PRO A 240 7.09 -8.12 0.33
CA PRO A 240 7.71 -7.48 -0.84
C PRO A 240 6.75 -7.18 -1.99
N ASN A 241 5.58 -7.83 -2.04
CA ASN A 241 4.69 -7.82 -3.21
C ASN A 241 3.43 -6.96 -3.01
N LEU A 242 3.39 -6.12 -1.97
CA LEU A 242 2.24 -5.25 -1.74
C LEU A 242 2.10 -4.19 -2.85
N SER A 243 0.85 -3.93 -3.24
CA SER A 243 0.50 -2.94 -4.27
C SER A 243 0.93 -1.51 -3.93
N ILE A 244 1.15 -1.21 -2.64
CA ILE A 244 1.67 0.08 -2.17
C ILE A 244 3.13 0.32 -2.59
N TYR A 245 3.84 -0.73 -3.06
CA TYR A 245 5.22 -0.64 -3.47
C TYR A 245 5.37 -0.55 -4.99
N MET A 246 6.03 0.50 -5.44
CA MET A 246 6.36 0.66 -6.85
C MET A 246 7.85 0.48 -7.15
N ARG A 247 8.70 0.36 -6.13
CA ARG A 247 10.16 0.37 -6.26
C ARG A 247 10.81 -0.73 -5.45
N GLN A 248 12.06 -1.03 -5.77
CA GLN A 248 12.90 -1.97 -5.00
C GLN A 248 13.51 -1.30 -3.77
N GLN A 249 14.12 -2.12 -2.88
CA GLN A 249 14.92 -1.61 -1.78
C GLN A 249 16.15 -0.85 -2.30
N PRO A 250 16.62 0.22 -1.65
CA PRO A 250 16.12 0.81 -0.39
C PRO A 250 14.97 1.82 -0.59
N ALA A 251 14.69 2.25 -1.84
CA ALA A 251 13.69 3.28 -2.12
C ALA A 251 12.28 2.91 -1.60
N ARG A 252 11.97 1.60 -1.51
CA ARG A 252 10.74 1.09 -0.91
C ARG A 252 10.64 1.49 0.56
N ALA A 253 11.66 1.16 1.36
CA ALA A 253 11.68 1.46 2.79
C ALA A 253 11.65 2.97 3.06
N LEU A 254 12.44 3.76 2.31
CA LEU A 254 12.45 5.22 2.41
C LEU A 254 11.07 5.82 2.13
N ARG A 255 10.40 5.37 1.08
CA ARG A 255 9.06 5.87 0.72
C ARG A 255 7.98 5.49 1.72
N ILE A 256 8.05 4.28 2.28
CA ILE A 256 7.12 3.86 3.33
C ILE A 256 7.35 4.69 4.59
N ARG A 257 8.61 4.94 4.99
CA ARG A 257 8.94 5.79 6.12
C ARG A 257 8.38 7.20 5.98
N ASP A 258 8.59 7.83 4.83
CA ASP A 258 8.06 9.16 4.53
C ASP A 258 6.53 9.19 4.66
N ARG A 259 5.86 8.19 4.13
CA ARG A 259 4.41 8.07 4.18
C ARG A 259 3.89 7.80 5.60
N VAL A 260 4.57 6.94 6.36
CA VAL A 260 4.25 6.66 7.76
C VAL A 260 4.45 7.92 8.60
N ALA A 261 5.57 8.63 8.44
CA ALA A 261 5.85 9.88 9.13
C ALA A 261 4.78 10.94 8.84
N SER A 262 4.42 11.13 7.58
CA SER A 262 3.39 12.07 7.15
C SER A 262 2.03 11.76 7.77
N GLN A 263 1.59 10.50 7.74
CA GLN A 263 0.31 10.10 8.34
C GLN A 263 0.33 10.21 9.86
N PHE A 264 1.43 9.83 10.50
CA PHE A 264 1.60 9.97 11.94
C PHE A 264 1.48 11.42 12.40
N VAL A 265 2.23 12.33 11.76
CA VAL A 265 2.19 13.77 12.09
C VAL A 265 0.80 14.35 11.81
N SER A 266 0.19 14.01 10.67
CA SER A 266 -1.15 14.49 10.33
C SER A 266 -2.21 14.08 11.37
N ARG A 267 -2.14 12.85 11.88
CA ARG A 267 -3.05 12.36 12.93
C ARG A 267 -2.83 13.06 14.25
N ARG A 268 -1.56 13.18 14.67
CA ARG A 268 -1.21 13.87 15.92
C ARG A 268 -1.57 15.34 15.90
N GLN A 269 -1.50 15.98 14.74
CA GLN A 269 -1.96 17.37 14.57
C GLN A 269 -3.48 17.47 14.50
N ALA A 270 -4.17 16.43 14.01
CA ALA A 270 -5.63 16.43 13.91
C ALA A 270 -6.34 16.25 15.26
N ARG A 271 -5.76 15.45 16.18
CA ARG A 271 -6.38 15.19 17.49
C ARG A 271 -5.34 14.67 18.51
N PRO A 272 -5.38 15.14 19.79
CA PRO A 272 -4.52 14.60 20.84
C PRO A 272 -4.83 13.14 21.14
N LEU A 273 -3.80 12.31 21.32
CA LEU A 273 -3.97 10.87 21.68
C LEU A 273 -4.55 10.66 23.06
N GLU A 274 -4.30 11.62 23.95
CA GLU A 274 -4.87 11.59 25.30
C GLU A 274 -6.39 11.55 25.26
N LEU A 275 -7.02 12.22 24.28
CA LEU A 275 -8.46 12.16 24.07
C LEU A 275 -8.94 10.76 23.66
N ASP A 276 -8.21 10.10 22.76
CA ASP A 276 -8.56 8.74 22.33
C ASP A 276 -8.39 7.74 23.48
N ALA A 277 -7.35 7.90 24.30
CA ALA A 277 -7.12 7.07 25.49
C ALA A 277 -8.20 7.29 26.57
N LEU A 278 -8.56 8.55 26.85
CA LEU A 278 -9.61 8.89 27.81
C LEU A 278 -11.01 8.45 27.35
N GLU A 279 -11.30 8.53 26.06
CA GLU A 279 -12.56 8.02 25.50
C GLU A 279 -12.62 6.48 25.57
N ALA A 280 -11.49 5.79 25.33
CA ALA A 280 -11.42 4.35 25.53
C ALA A 280 -11.57 3.96 27.03
N GLU A 281 -10.95 4.73 27.94
CA GLU A 281 -11.11 4.54 29.39
C GLU A 281 -12.56 4.82 29.81
N LEU A 282 -13.19 5.88 29.29
CA LEU A 282 -14.59 6.20 29.53
C LEU A 282 -15.51 5.07 29.04
N ALA A 283 -15.22 4.50 27.90
CA ALA A 283 -15.99 3.38 27.35
C ALA A 283 -15.82 2.07 28.14
N ALA A 284 -14.67 1.89 28.80
CA ALA A 284 -14.37 0.74 29.63
C ALA A 284 -14.80 0.90 31.10
N THR A 285 -15.14 2.11 31.53
CA THR A 285 -15.52 2.40 32.93
C THR A 285 -16.96 1.94 33.20
N ASP A 286 -17.17 1.25 34.34
CA ASP A 286 -18.48 0.78 34.76
C ASP A 286 -19.46 1.95 34.92
N LYS A 287 -20.62 1.87 34.27
CA LYS A 287 -21.69 2.89 34.29
C LYS A 287 -22.22 3.19 35.69
N SER A 288 -21.95 2.32 36.66
CA SER A 288 -22.29 2.55 38.08
C SER A 288 -21.33 3.53 38.77
N ASP A 289 -20.11 3.72 38.24
CA ASP A 289 -19.12 4.63 38.82
C ASP A 289 -19.25 6.07 38.26
N VAL A 290 -20.33 6.72 38.65
CA VAL A 290 -20.64 8.11 38.22
C VAL A 290 -19.51 9.09 38.56
N ALA A 291 -18.76 8.86 39.64
CA ALA A 291 -17.68 9.74 40.07
C ALA A 291 -16.48 9.63 39.12
N GLN A 292 -16.10 8.41 38.70
CA GLN A 292 -15.00 8.18 37.75
C GLN A 292 -15.36 8.66 36.34
N ILE A 293 -16.57 8.37 35.87
CA ILE A 293 -17.10 8.90 34.60
C ILE A 293 -17.04 10.42 34.55
N SER A 294 -17.52 11.10 35.62
CA SER A 294 -17.48 12.56 35.68
C SER A 294 -16.05 13.11 35.67
N ALA A 295 -15.13 12.45 36.37
CA ALA A 295 -13.72 12.87 36.40
C ALA A 295 -13.03 12.72 35.01
N ILE A 296 -13.30 11.63 34.28
CA ILE A 296 -12.80 11.40 32.93
C ILE A 296 -13.40 12.44 31.95
N GLN A 297 -14.71 12.70 32.06
CA GLN A 297 -15.39 13.66 31.19
C GLN A 297 -14.84 15.09 31.39
N VAL A 298 -14.56 15.52 32.60
CA VAL A 298 -13.92 16.80 32.88
C VAL A 298 -12.56 16.92 32.24
N LYS A 299 -11.74 15.86 32.32
CA LYS A 299 -10.43 15.83 31.63
C LYS A 299 -10.57 15.92 30.12
N ILE A 300 -11.51 15.19 29.52
CA ILE A 300 -11.80 15.25 28.07
C ILE A 300 -12.17 16.68 27.67
N ASP A 301 -13.05 17.34 28.42
CA ASP A 301 -13.50 18.70 28.15
C ASP A 301 -12.36 19.73 28.30
N GLU A 302 -11.50 19.59 29.32
CA GLU A 302 -10.30 20.42 29.50
C GLU A 302 -9.33 20.29 28.32
N ILE A 303 -8.94 19.04 27.95
CA ILE A 303 -8.02 18.80 26.85
C ILE A 303 -8.61 19.29 25.54
N THR A 304 -9.89 19.03 25.29
CA THR A 304 -10.60 19.49 24.08
C THR A 304 -10.57 21.01 23.97
N THR A 305 -10.86 21.71 25.06
CA THR A 305 -10.87 23.17 25.08
C THR A 305 -9.48 23.75 24.78
N VAL A 306 -8.43 23.19 25.39
CA VAL A 306 -7.04 23.62 25.15
C VAL A 306 -6.63 23.34 23.71
N TRP A 307 -6.96 22.15 23.20
CA TRP A 307 -6.65 21.77 21.83
C TRP A 307 -7.36 22.63 20.79
N GLU A 308 -8.65 22.91 20.97
CA GLU A 308 -9.39 23.80 20.06
C GLU A 308 -8.83 25.22 20.04
N ALA A 309 -8.48 25.77 21.22
CA ALA A 309 -7.87 27.08 21.33
C ALA A 309 -6.51 27.12 20.60
N ARG A 310 -5.67 26.09 20.78
CA ARG A 310 -4.38 25.92 20.12
C ARG A 310 -4.52 25.83 18.61
N THR A 311 -5.41 24.95 18.12
CA THR A 311 -5.65 24.76 16.70
C THR A 311 -6.12 26.06 16.04
N ARG A 312 -6.94 26.82 16.72
CA ARG A 312 -7.42 28.14 16.26
C ARG A 312 -6.27 29.15 16.17
N ALA A 313 -5.41 29.22 17.20
CA ALA A 313 -4.25 30.11 17.22
C ALA A 313 -3.24 29.79 16.11
N LEU A 314 -2.92 28.51 15.92
CA LEU A 314 -2.07 28.03 14.83
C LEU A 314 -2.68 28.36 13.47
N GLY A 315 -3.97 28.06 13.26
CA GLY A 315 -4.67 28.35 12.02
C GLY A 315 -4.65 29.84 11.68
N GLN A 316 -4.83 30.71 12.66
CA GLN A 316 -4.74 32.17 12.46
C GLN A 316 -3.33 32.61 12.07
N ALA A 317 -2.30 32.10 12.74
CA ALA A 317 -0.91 32.44 12.43
C ALA A 317 -0.52 31.98 11.02
N TYR A 318 -0.96 30.79 10.60
CA TYR A 318 -0.73 30.29 9.22
C TYR A 318 -1.48 31.10 8.16
N LEU A 319 -2.71 31.52 8.42
CA LEU A 319 -3.47 32.36 7.50
C LEU A 319 -2.82 33.73 7.34
N GLU A 320 -2.29 34.30 8.42
CA GLU A 320 -1.56 35.56 8.41
C GLU A 320 -0.28 35.44 7.56
N LYS A 321 0.53 34.38 7.79
CA LYS A 321 1.73 34.07 6.99
C LYS A 321 1.39 33.93 5.51
N ARG A 322 0.41 33.10 5.15
CA ARG A 322 -0.01 32.89 3.73
C ARG A 322 -0.52 34.15 3.06
N ARG A 323 -1.14 35.06 3.81
CA ARG A 323 -1.56 36.35 3.25
C ARG A 323 -0.35 37.18 2.80
N HIS A 324 0.71 37.20 3.62
CA HIS A 324 1.93 37.93 3.31
C HIS A 324 2.73 37.24 2.17
N GLU A 325 2.77 35.92 2.12
CA GLU A 325 3.38 35.17 1.02
C GLU A 325 2.73 35.50 -0.34
N ARG A 326 1.39 35.49 -0.41
CA ARG A 326 0.67 35.87 -1.62
C ARG A 326 0.89 37.34 -2.01
N GLY A 327 0.86 38.24 -1.03
CA GLY A 327 1.16 39.66 -1.28
C GLY A 327 2.58 39.86 -1.82
N LEU A 328 3.55 39.04 -1.38
CA LEU A 328 4.91 39.07 -1.89
C LEU A 328 4.99 38.58 -3.34
N GLU A 329 4.28 37.50 -3.68
CA GLU A 329 4.20 36.99 -5.06
C GLU A 329 3.55 38.01 -6.02
N GLU A 330 2.47 38.65 -5.60
CA GLU A 330 1.79 39.69 -6.37
C GLU A 330 2.71 40.89 -6.64
N LEU A 331 3.40 41.37 -5.59
CA LEU A 331 4.36 42.49 -5.72
C LEU A 331 5.56 42.15 -6.61
N HIS A 332 6.06 40.91 -6.56
CA HIS A 332 7.14 40.46 -7.46
C HIS A 332 6.67 40.43 -8.91
N LEU A 333 5.45 39.97 -9.15
CA LEU A 333 4.88 39.97 -10.52
C LEU A 333 4.70 41.36 -11.05
N GLU A 334 4.22 42.30 -10.22
CA GLU A 334 4.05 43.71 -10.54
C GLU A 334 5.38 44.39 -10.82
N LEU A 335 6.39 44.13 -9.97
CA LEU A 335 7.74 44.64 -10.19
C LEU A 335 8.35 44.13 -11.50
N ALA A 336 8.20 42.85 -11.80
CA ALA A 336 8.70 42.25 -13.04
C ALA A 336 8.08 42.93 -14.28
N LYS A 337 6.79 43.26 -14.21
CA LYS A 337 6.06 43.94 -15.29
C LYS A 337 6.55 45.37 -15.52
N GLU A 338 6.68 46.15 -14.43
CA GLU A 338 7.17 47.51 -14.48
C GLU A 338 8.64 47.60 -14.95
N VAL A 339 9.49 46.63 -14.53
CA VAL A 339 10.89 46.55 -15.01
C VAL A 339 10.95 46.20 -16.48
N GLU A 340 10.06 45.37 -17.01
CA GLU A 340 10.02 45.02 -18.43
C GLU A 340 9.52 46.21 -19.28
N GLU A 341 8.56 46.98 -18.78
CA GLU A 341 8.12 48.21 -19.39
C GLU A 341 9.25 49.26 -19.46
N LEU A 342 10.01 49.37 -18.35
CA LEU A 342 11.17 50.25 -18.31
C LEU A 342 12.25 49.81 -19.31
N ARG A 343 12.54 48.52 -19.42
CA ARG A 343 13.48 47.93 -20.42
C ARG A 343 13.06 48.28 -21.85
N SER A 344 11.78 48.02 -22.14
CA SER A 344 11.21 48.30 -23.47
C SER A 344 11.28 49.81 -23.83
N SER A 345 10.97 50.68 -22.86
CA SER A 345 11.06 52.12 -23.03
C SER A 345 12.50 52.60 -23.24
N PHE A 346 13.44 52.08 -22.47
CA PHE A 346 14.87 52.41 -22.60
C PHE A 346 15.44 51.93 -23.93
N ALA A 347 15.12 50.72 -24.37
CA ALA A 347 15.55 50.19 -25.67
C ALA A 347 15.06 51.02 -26.83
N LYS A 348 13.79 51.50 -26.79
CA LYS A 348 13.21 52.40 -27.80
C LYS A 348 13.89 53.76 -27.84
N SER A 349 14.28 54.32 -26.68
CA SER A 349 14.89 55.67 -26.62
C SER A 349 16.39 55.69 -26.91
N HIS A 350 17.12 54.64 -26.61
CA HIS A 350 18.58 54.59 -26.71
C HIS A 350 19.12 53.61 -27.76
N GLY A 351 18.24 52.84 -28.44
CA GLY A 351 18.64 51.91 -29.50
C GLY A 351 19.49 50.72 -29.05
N ARG A 352 19.58 50.45 -27.76
CA ARG A 352 20.29 49.31 -27.15
C ARG A 352 19.54 48.77 -25.94
N GLU A 353 19.76 47.54 -25.60
CA GLU A 353 19.24 46.98 -24.31
C GLU A 353 19.93 47.64 -23.09
N PRO A 354 19.17 47.92 -22.02
CA PRO A 354 19.71 48.50 -20.81
C PRO A 354 20.56 47.51 -20.02
N ALA A 355 21.74 47.96 -19.57
CA ALA A 355 22.46 47.22 -18.53
C ALA A 355 21.82 47.45 -17.14
N GLU A 356 22.11 46.62 -16.17
CA GLU A 356 21.58 46.75 -14.78
C GLU A 356 21.79 48.15 -14.19
N ARG A 357 22.95 48.77 -14.48
CA ARG A 357 23.26 50.14 -14.04
C ARG A 357 22.32 51.16 -14.65
N ASP A 358 21.94 50.99 -15.90
CA ASP A 358 21.01 51.87 -16.62
C ASP A 358 19.60 51.77 -16.00
N LEU A 359 19.15 50.53 -15.70
CA LEU A 359 17.86 50.28 -15.03
C LEU A 359 17.86 50.91 -13.64
N ALA A 360 18.93 50.74 -12.86
CA ALA A 360 19.06 51.30 -11.51
C ALA A 360 18.99 52.85 -11.52
N ALA A 361 19.58 53.49 -12.53
CA ALA A 361 19.58 54.95 -12.69
C ALA A 361 18.23 55.52 -13.13
N HIS A 362 17.43 54.74 -13.86
CA HIS A 362 16.17 55.20 -14.48
C HIS A 362 14.92 54.61 -13.81
N LYS A 363 15.04 54.11 -12.57
CA LYS A 363 13.89 53.59 -11.81
C LYS A 363 12.76 54.60 -11.72
N THR A 364 11.59 54.20 -12.17
CA THR A 364 10.35 54.99 -12.04
C THR A 364 9.94 55.17 -10.59
N VAL A 365 9.01 56.07 -10.33
CA VAL A 365 8.44 56.28 -9.01
C VAL A 365 7.70 54.99 -8.57
N GLU A 366 6.99 54.37 -9.50
CA GLU A 366 6.25 53.14 -9.30
C GLU A 366 7.16 51.99 -8.87
N ILE A 367 8.28 51.75 -9.55
CA ILE A 367 9.26 50.72 -9.19
C ILE A 367 9.80 50.97 -7.77
N ARG A 368 10.08 52.22 -7.39
CA ARG A 368 10.58 52.52 -6.03
C ARG A 368 9.54 52.27 -4.94
N GLU A 369 8.27 52.55 -5.26
CA GLU A 369 7.16 52.26 -4.35
C GLU A 369 6.95 50.76 -4.19
N ILE A 370 6.96 49.99 -5.28
CA ILE A 370 6.84 48.53 -5.23
C ILE A 370 8.02 47.91 -4.42
N GLU A 371 9.26 48.36 -4.64
CA GLU A 371 10.43 47.93 -3.85
C GLU A 371 10.32 48.28 -2.37
N LYS A 372 9.64 49.38 -2.01
CA LYS A 372 9.36 49.75 -0.63
C LYS A 372 8.33 48.80 -0.02
N TYR A 373 7.22 48.53 -0.74
CA TYR A 373 6.20 47.58 -0.27
C TYR A 373 6.74 46.15 -0.17
N LEU A 374 7.60 45.74 -1.09
CA LEU A 374 8.29 44.43 -0.99
C LEU A 374 9.08 44.30 0.30
N ARG A 375 9.89 45.33 0.66
CA ARG A 375 10.67 45.29 1.91
C ARG A 375 9.78 45.24 3.14
N GLU A 376 8.67 45.96 3.12
CA GLU A 376 7.70 45.96 4.23
C GLU A 376 6.97 44.61 4.34
N THR A 377 6.56 44.02 3.20
CA THR A 377 5.90 42.71 3.15
C THR A 377 6.85 41.59 3.59
N VAL A 378 8.13 41.62 3.20
CA VAL A 378 9.15 40.67 3.68
C VAL A 378 9.29 40.77 5.21
N ARG A 379 9.35 41.96 5.78
CA ARG A 379 9.42 42.17 7.23
C ARG A 379 8.18 41.62 7.95
N LEU A 380 6.98 41.84 7.39
CA LEU A 380 5.74 41.32 7.95
C LEU A 380 5.66 39.80 7.85
N LEU A 381 6.19 39.22 6.76
CA LEU A 381 6.31 37.78 6.60
C LEU A 381 7.24 37.15 7.65
N GLU A 382 8.41 37.77 7.88
CA GLU A 382 9.35 37.35 8.93
C GLU A 382 8.69 37.38 10.32
N GLN A 383 7.96 38.45 10.63
CA GLN A 383 7.21 38.55 11.91
C GLN A 383 6.09 37.52 12.03
N ALA A 384 5.36 37.26 10.95
CA ALA A 384 4.32 36.23 10.92
C ALA A 384 4.90 34.82 11.06
N ASP A 385 6.08 34.57 10.47
CA ASP A 385 6.79 33.31 10.58
C ASP A 385 7.35 33.09 12.01
N GLU A 386 7.94 34.14 12.63
CA GLU A 386 8.34 34.09 14.04
C GLU A 386 7.16 33.82 14.96
N LYS A 387 6.03 34.47 14.74
CA LYS A 387 4.79 34.26 15.52
C LYS A 387 4.26 32.85 15.35
N ALA A 388 4.25 32.32 14.11
CA ALA A 388 3.85 30.94 13.84
C ALA A 388 4.78 29.93 14.51
N ARG A 389 6.10 30.20 14.50
CA ARG A 389 7.10 29.40 15.21
C ARG A 389 6.93 29.48 16.73
N ALA A 390 6.66 30.65 17.28
CA ALA A 390 6.44 30.83 18.73
C ALA A 390 5.18 30.06 19.19
N VAL A 391 4.05 30.21 18.50
CA VAL A 391 2.83 29.46 18.80
C VAL A 391 3.06 27.95 18.65
N ARG A 392 3.89 27.54 17.72
CA ARG A 392 4.28 26.14 17.54
C ARG A 392 5.20 25.66 18.66
N SER A 393 6.19 26.48 19.10
CA SER A 393 7.17 26.11 20.13
C SER A 393 6.61 26.09 21.55
N GLU A 394 5.63 26.95 21.87
CA GLU A 394 4.92 26.93 23.17
C GLU A 394 4.17 25.61 23.43
N HIS A 395 3.95 24.81 22.39
CA HIS A 395 3.14 23.60 22.44
C HIS A 395 3.86 22.38 21.85
N ASN A 396 5.20 22.42 21.86
CA ASN A 396 6.04 21.43 21.19
C ASN A 396 6.22 20.18 22.06
N GLU A 397 5.32 19.23 21.96
CA GLU A 397 5.60 17.85 22.32
C GLU A 397 6.52 17.25 21.25
N GLU A 398 7.68 16.71 21.65
CA GLU A 398 8.51 15.91 20.76
C GLU A 398 7.68 14.70 20.31
N LEU A 399 7.37 14.63 19.03
CA LEU A 399 6.66 13.52 18.44
C LEU A 399 7.65 12.39 18.15
N GLU A 400 7.62 11.34 18.92
CA GLU A 400 8.44 10.15 18.67
C GLU A 400 7.61 9.08 17.94
N LEU A 401 8.04 8.70 16.74
CA LEU A 401 7.45 7.61 15.97
C LEU A 401 7.88 6.27 16.58
N SER A 402 6.93 5.57 17.19
CA SER A 402 7.16 4.27 17.82
C SER A 402 6.94 3.10 16.86
N VAL A 403 7.39 1.90 17.26
CA VAL A 403 7.11 0.64 16.52
C VAL A 403 5.60 0.37 16.42
N ALA A 404 4.83 0.69 17.45
CA ALA A 404 3.38 0.50 17.47
C ALA A 404 2.70 1.41 16.43
N ASP A 405 3.13 2.68 16.33
CA ASP A 405 2.61 3.62 15.34
C ASP A 405 2.93 3.16 13.92
N VAL A 406 4.16 2.69 13.68
CA VAL A 406 4.58 2.13 12.38
C VAL A 406 3.68 0.96 11.98
N ARG A 407 3.45 -0.01 12.87
CA ARG A 407 2.60 -1.18 12.59
C ARG A 407 1.17 -0.78 12.32
N TYR A 408 0.63 0.11 13.13
CA TYR A 408 -0.74 0.59 12.96
C TYR A 408 -0.94 1.27 11.60
N ILE A 409 -0.08 2.23 11.26
CA ILE A 409 -0.18 2.96 9.99
C ILE A 409 0.09 2.03 8.80
N PHE A 410 1.07 1.13 8.92
CA PHE A 410 1.36 0.14 7.89
C PHE A 410 0.18 -0.80 7.64
N SER A 411 -0.52 -1.22 8.70
CA SER A 411 -1.74 -2.02 8.63
C SER A 411 -2.81 -1.33 7.78
N GLU A 412 -3.10 -0.06 8.06
CA GLU A 412 -4.08 0.71 7.28
C GLU A 412 -3.69 0.88 5.80
N MET A 413 -2.39 1.10 5.55
CA MET A 413 -1.89 1.28 4.18
C MET A 413 -1.89 0.00 3.37
N SER A 414 -1.63 -1.13 4.01
CA SER A 414 -1.43 -2.43 3.36
C SER A 414 -2.67 -3.32 3.37
N GLY A 415 -3.64 -3.04 4.26
CA GLY A 415 -4.77 -3.92 4.54
C GLY A 415 -4.37 -5.19 5.32
N ILE A 416 -3.13 -5.25 5.87
CA ILE A 416 -2.69 -6.34 6.72
C ILE A 416 -3.10 -6.01 8.15
N PRO A 417 -3.84 -6.89 8.85
CA PRO A 417 -4.25 -6.63 10.23
C PRO A 417 -3.06 -6.36 11.16
N THR A 418 -3.23 -5.41 12.09
CA THR A 418 -2.18 -5.06 13.07
C THR A 418 -1.77 -6.25 13.93
N LYS A 419 -2.68 -7.17 14.18
CA LYS A 419 -2.41 -8.40 14.94
C LYS A 419 -1.44 -9.33 14.20
N ASP A 420 -1.49 -9.36 12.86
CA ASP A 420 -0.58 -10.16 12.04
C ASP A 420 0.82 -9.54 11.93
N LEU A 421 0.95 -8.27 12.29
CA LEU A 421 2.23 -7.56 12.37
C LEU A 421 2.91 -7.71 13.74
N ASN A 422 2.23 -8.29 14.74
CA ASN A 422 2.77 -8.51 16.08
C ASN A 422 3.47 -9.89 16.19
N ALA A 423 4.39 -10.03 17.12
CA ALA A 423 5.19 -11.24 17.33
C ALA A 423 4.40 -12.50 17.76
N ASP A 424 3.09 -12.38 18.06
CA ASP A 424 2.20 -13.46 18.49
C ASP A 424 1.50 -14.23 17.33
N GLU A 425 1.95 -14.05 16.10
CA GLU A 425 1.38 -14.72 14.92
C GLU A 425 1.38 -16.26 15.08
N ALA A 426 2.43 -16.80 15.69
CA ALA A 426 2.54 -18.24 15.95
C ALA A 426 1.47 -18.74 16.94
N THR A 427 1.26 -18.02 18.05
CA THR A 427 0.24 -18.36 19.04
C THR A 427 -1.16 -18.27 18.46
N ARG A 428 -1.39 -17.28 17.62
CA ARG A 428 -2.66 -17.10 16.95
C ARG A 428 -2.95 -18.19 15.92
N ALA A 429 -1.94 -18.57 15.11
CA ALA A 429 -2.06 -19.68 14.18
C ALA A 429 -2.36 -21.01 14.89
N LEU A 430 -1.70 -21.28 16.02
CA LEU A 430 -1.95 -22.46 16.85
C LEU A 430 -3.37 -22.49 17.43
N GLY A 431 -3.98 -21.35 17.73
CA GLY A 431 -5.35 -21.26 18.24
C GLY A 431 -6.46 -21.23 17.18
N LEU A 432 -6.14 -21.21 15.89
CA LEU A 432 -7.10 -21.05 14.79
C LEU A 432 -8.20 -22.12 14.80
N GLU A 433 -7.82 -23.38 14.95
CA GLU A 433 -8.75 -24.51 14.96
C GLU A 433 -9.84 -24.33 16.02
N ASN A 434 -9.47 -24.01 17.26
CA ASN A 434 -10.41 -23.83 18.35
C ASN A 434 -11.37 -22.68 18.09
N ARG A 435 -10.86 -21.54 17.65
CA ARG A 435 -11.69 -20.35 17.33
C ARG A 435 -12.68 -20.63 16.20
N LEU A 436 -12.28 -21.40 15.19
CA LEU A 436 -13.20 -21.77 14.11
C LEU A 436 -14.25 -22.77 14.59
N LYS A 437 -13.90 -23.75 15.45
CA LYS A 437 -14.84 -24.73 16.04
C LYS A 437 -15.88 -24.06 16.97
N GLU A 438 -15.55 -22.95 17.58
CA GLU A 438 -16.51 -22.13 18.34
C GLU A 438 -17.53 -21.43 17.41
N LYS A 439 -17.16 -21.16 16.17
CA LYS A 439 -17.99 -20.45 15.19
C LYS A 439 -18.75 -21.38 14.25
N ILE A 440 -18.17 -22.53 13.89
CA ILE A 440 -18.67 -23.45 12.86
C ILE A 440 -18.99 -24.77 13.55
N PHE A 441 -20.23 -25.20 13.48
CA PHE A 441 -20.72 -26.42 14.19
C PHE A 441 -20.84 -27.61 13.25
N GLY A 442 -20.48 -28.80 13.76
CA GLY A 442 -20.66 -30.07 13.05
C GLY A 442 -19.70 -30.34 11.89
N GLN A 443 -18.59 -29.54 11.77
CA GLN A 443 -17.63 -29.65 10.67
C GLN A 443 -16.18 -29.77 11.16
N ASP A 444 -15.98 -30.40 12.32
CA ASP A 444 -14.69 -30.43 13.02
C ASP A 444 -13.54 -30.97 12.16
N ASP A 445 -13.77 -32.03 11.38
CA ASP A 445 -12.74 -32.63 10.51
C ASP A 445 -12.30 -31.66 9.39
N ALA A 446 -13.24 -30.99 8.77
CA ALA A 446 -12.95 -30.02 7.72
C ALA A 446 -12.18 -28.81 8.28
N ILE A 447 -12.57 -28.36 9.49
CA ILE A 447 -11.91 -27.22 10.17
C ILE A 447 -10.47 -27.59 10.56
N SER A 448 -10.26 -28.79 11.13
CA SER A 448 -8.91 -29.26 11.49
C SER A 448 -8.00 -29.31 10.26
N THR A 449 -8.50 -29.84 9.12
CA THR A 449 -7.73 -29.91 7.87
C THR A 449 -7.35 -28.51 7.35
N ILE A 450 -8.26 -27.53 7.42
CA ILE A 450 -7.97 -26.13 7.03
C ILE A 450 -6.91 -25.54 7.98
N ALA A 451 -7.09 -25.71 9.30
CA ALA A 451 -6.20 -25.14 10.28
C ALA A 451 -4.75 -25.69 10.15
N ASP A 452 -4.61 -26.99 9.89
CA ASP A 452 -3.31 -27.65 9.68
C ASP A 452 -2.60 -27.11 8.42
N ALA A 453 -3.33 -26.91 7.34
CA ALA A 453 -2.76 -26.34 6.12
C ALA A 453 -2.31 -24.88 6.32
N VAL A 454 -3.14 -24.06 7.00
CA VAL A 454 -2.78 -22.68 7.32
C VAL A 454 -1.57 -22.64 8.27
N LEU A 455 -1.52 -23.52 9.27
CA LEU A 455 -0.40 -23.62 10.19
C LEU A 455 0.91 -23.99 9.45
N THR A 456 0.84 -24.95 8.52
CA THR A 456 1.96 -25.36 7.68
C THR A 456 2.47 -24.21 6.81
N ALA A 457 1.55 -23.43 6.23
CA ALA A 457 1.92 -22.26 5.43
C ALA A 457 2.54 -21.14 6.29
N LYS A 458 1.98 -20.86 7.45
CA LYS A 458 2.51 -19.86 8.40
C LYS A 458 3.88 -20.26 8.98
N ALA A 459 4.13 -21.57 9.13
CA ALA A 459 5.43 -22.10 9.51
C ALA A 459 6.48 -22.03 8.37
N GLY A 460 6.09 -21.62 7.14
CA GLY A 460 6.97 -21.58 5.98
C GLY A 460 7.35 -22.95 5.42
N LEU A 461 6.58 -23.98 5.73
CA LEU A 461 6.83 -25.37 5.30
C LEU A 461 6.06 -25.75 4.02
N ASN A 462 5.19 -24.87 3.52
CA ASN A 462 4.51 -25.03 2.25
C ASN A 462 5.39 -24.61 1.06
N ASN A 463 4.89 -24.85 -0.17
CA ASN A 463 5.53 -24.32 -1.36
C ASN A 463 5.47 -22.78 -1.38
N PRO A 464 6.61 -22.05 -1.35
CA PRO A 464 6.64 -20.60 -1.29
C PRO A 464 6.10 -19.92 -2.57
N GLU A 465 5.91 -20.68 -3.65
CA GLU A 465 5.34 -20.19 -4.91
C GLU A 465 3.82 -20.42 -4.99
N ALA A 466 3.20 -21.18 -4.07
CA ALA A 466 1.76 -21.47 -4.05
C ALA A 466 0.98 -20.50 -3.15
N PRO A 467 -0.38 -20.44 -3.25
CA PRO A 467 -1.25 -19.81 -2.27
C PRO A 467 -1.08 -20.39 -0.85
N ILE A 468 -1.61 -19.70 0.17
CA ILE A 468 -1.61 -20.19 1.58
C ILE A 468 -2.25 -21.57 1.68
N GLY A 469 -3.33 -21.79 0.93
CA GLY A 469 -4.00 -23.07 0.86
C GLY A 469 -5.05 -23.09 -0.24
N SER A 470 -5.36 -24.28 -0.72
CA SER A 470 -6.32 -24.54 -1.79
C SER A 470 -7.17 -25.75 -1.46
N PHE A 471 -8.48 -25.56 -1.34
CA PHE A 471 -9.40 -26.57 -0.85
C PHE A 471 -10.59 -26.78 -1.77
N ILE A 472 -11.03 -28.03 -1.91
CA ILE A 472 -12.33 -28.34 -2.52
C ILE A 472 -13.27 -28.77 -1.40
N ALA A 473 -14.30 -27.97 -1.11
CA ALA A 473 -15.32 -28.20 -0.11
C ALA A 473 -16.50 -28.96 -0.73
N VAL A 474 -16.67 -30.21 -0.33
CA VAL A 474 -17.68 -31.13 -0.86
C VAL A 474 -18.78 -31.32 0.19
N GLY A 475 -20.04 -31.28 -0.23
CA GLY A 475 -21.18 -31.52 0.65
C GLY A 475 -22.49 -30.98 0.10
N SER A 476 -23.61 -31.32 0.74
CA SER A 476 -24.95 -30.85 0.35
C SER A 476 -25.08 -29.33 0.56
N SER A 477 -26.17 -28.76 0.03
CA SER A 477 -26.44 -27.32 0.22
C SER A 477 -26.77 -27.03 1.69
N GLY A 478 -26.32 -25.86 2.20
CA GLY A 478 -26.68 -25.41 3.54
C GLY A 478 -25.95 -26.08 4.70
N VAL A 479 -24.88 -26.86 4.43
CA VAL A 479 -24.05 -27.50 5.49
C VAL A 479 -22.95 -26.57 6.04
N GLY A 480 -22.79 -25.36 5.50
CA GLY A 480 -21.85 -24.36 6.03
C GLY A 480 -20.60 -24.12 5.21
N LYS A 481 -20.47 -24.61 3.96
CA LYS A 481 -19.30 -24.40 3.10
C LYS A 481 -18.94 -22.92 2.94
N THR A 482 -19.86 -22.09 2.48
CA THR A 482 -19.68 -20.64 2.30
C THR A 482 -19.46 -19.93 3.64
N TYR A 483 -20.22 -20.33 4.69
CA TYR A 483 -20.06 -19.76 6.03
C TYR A 483 -18.68 -20.02 6.64
N SER A 484 -18.09 -21.18 6.33
CA SER A 484 -16.73 -21.49 6.78
C SER A 484 -15.69 -20.57 6.12
N ALA A 485 -15.88 -20.22 4.85
CA ALA A 485 -15.04 -19.24 4.17
C ALA A 485 -15.18 -17.83 4.78
N GLU A 486 -16.40 -17.41 5.14
CA GLU A 486 -16.66 -16.15 5.85
C GLU A 486 -15.94 -16.11 7.21
N CYS A 487 -16.12 -17.16 8.02
CA CYS A 487 -15.46 -17.25 9.33
C CYS A 487 -13.94 -17.28 9.23
N LEU A 488 -13.41 -17.95 8.20
CA LEU A 488 -11.98 -18.04 7.96
C LEU A 488 -11.40 -16.68 7.54
N ALA A 489 -12.09 -15.94 6.67
CA ALA A 489 -11.68 -14.59 6.28
C ALA A 489 -11.69 -13.64 7.48
N GLU A 490 -12.74 -13.67 8.29
CA GLU A 490 -12.84 -12.87 9.52
C GLU A 490 -11.74 -13.22 10.54
N ASP A 491 -11.38 -14.50 10.69
CA ASP A 491 -10.38 -14.93 11.68
C ASP A 491 -8.94 -14.74 11.21
N LEU A 492 -8.64 -15.06 9.95
CA LEU A 492 -7.29 -14.93 9.39
C LEU A 492 -6.88 -13.48 9.13
N PHE A 493 -7.83 -12.66 8.66
CA PHE A 493 -7.52 -11.30 8.19
C PHE A 493 -8.20 -10.20 9.01
N ASP A 494 -8.88 -10.54 10.13
CA ASP A 494 -9.63 -9.61 11.03
C ASP A 494 -10.63 -8.70 10.30
N ASP A 495 -11.07 -9.11 9.10
CA ASP A 495 -11.92 -8.31 8.24
C ASP A 495 -12.90 -9.22 7.49
N GLY A 496 -14.19 -9.08 7.79
CA GLY A 496 -15.24 -9.81 7.07
C GLY A 496 -15.28 -9.50 5.57
N ASP A 497 -14.76 -8.35 5.16
CA ASP A 497 -14.65 -7.97 3.75
C ASP A 497 -13.43 -8.62 3.05
N ALA A 498 -12.59 -9.36 3.79
CA ALA A 498 -11.49 -10.15 3.23
C ALA A 498 -11.94 -11.45 2.53
N LEU A 499 -13.20 -11.55 2.20
CA LEU A 499 -13.77 -12.63 1.39
C LEU A 499 -14.22 -12.10 0.02
N THR A 500 -13.67 -12.66 -1.05
CA THR A 500 -14.19 -12.41 -2.40
C THR A 500 -14.87 -13.68 -2.91
N VAL A 501 -16.13 -13.56 -3.29
CA VAL A 501 -16.95 -14.67 -3.78
C VAL A 501 -17.15 -14.54 -5.30
N PHE A 502 -16.87 -15.61 -6.02
CA PHE A 502 -17.17 -15.75 -7.44
C PHE A 502 -18.14 -16.92 -7.62
N ASP A 503 -19.36 -16.62 -8.08
CA ASP A 503 -20.32 -17.65 -8.50
C ASP A 503 -19.89 -18.18 -9.87
N MET A 504 -19.48 -19.43 -9.91
CA MET A 504 -18.97 -20.05 -11.15
C MET A 504 -20.09 -20.32 -12.18
N SER A 505 -21.34 -20.22 -11.77
CA SER A 505 -22.46 -20.23 -12.72
C SER A 505 -22.47 -19.04 -13.69
N GLU A 506 -21.83 -17.91 -13.33
CA GLU A 506 -21.64 -16.77 -14.23
C GLU A 506 -20.53 -17.00 -15.27
N PHE A 507 -19.68 -18.01 -15.07
CA PHE A 507 -18.51 -18.31 -15.90
C PHE A 507 -18.64 -19.64 -16.66
N MET A 508 -19.86 -20.00 -17.05
CA MET A 508 -20.14 -21.21 -17.81
C MET A 508 -19.72 -21.12 -19.29
N GLU A 509 -19.68 -19.92 -19.84
CA GLU A 509 -19.38 -19.69 -21.25
C GLU A 509 -17.97 -19.13 -21.45
N LYS A 510 -17.34 -19.52 -22.58
CA LYS A 510 -15.96 -19.13 -22.88
C LYS A 510 -15.71 -17.62 -22.85
N HIS A 511 -16.66 -16.82 -23.32
CA HIS A 511 -16.49 -15.36 -23.34
C HIS A 511 -16.58 -14.74 -21.93
N THR A 512 -17.27 -15.38 -20.97
CA THR A 512 -17.32 -14.88 -19.59
C THR A 512 -16.03 -15.16 -18.83
N VAL A 513 -15.26 -16.17 -19.22
CA VAL A 513 -13.94 -16.45 -18.63
C VAL A 513 -12.97 -15.28 -18.85
N ALA A 514 -13.07 -14.58 -19.99
CA ALA A 514 -12.26 -13.38 -20.24
C ALA A 514 -12.54 -12.25 -19.22
N ARG A 515 -13.76 -12.16 -18.66
CA ARG A 515 -14.06 -11.20 -17.57
C ARG A 515 -13.32 -11.56 -16.27
N LEU A 516 -13.08 -12.85 -16.03
CA LEU A 516 -12.39 -13.30 -14.82
C LEU A 516 -10.90 -12.92 -14.80
N ILE A 517 -10.21 -13.02 -15.96
CA ILE A 517 -8.75 -12.86 -16.11
C ILE A 517 -8.30 -11.63 -16.91
N GLY A 518 -9.24 -10.92 -17.53
CA GLY A 518 -8.97 -9.82 -18.47
C GLY A 518 -9.20 -10.21 -19.93
N ALA A 519 -9.63 -9.24 -20.74
CA ALA A 519 -9.94 -9.45 -22.15
C ALA A 519 -8.65 -9.38 -23.01
N PRO A 520 -8.46 -10.28 -24.00
CA PRO A 520 -7.31 -10.19 -24.92
C PRO A 520 -7.36 -8.90 -25.77
N PRO A 521 -6.23 -8.47 -26.35
CA PRO A 521 -6.17 -7.32 -27.25
C PRO A 521 -7.25 -7.38 -28.35
N GLY A 522 -7.99 -6.28 -28.53
CA GLY A 522 -9.04 -6.17 -29.53
C GLY A 522 -10.46 -6.56 -29.08
N TYR A 523 -10.64 -7.02 -27.85
CA TYR A 523 -11.96 -7.32 -27.28
C TYR A 523 -12.43 -6.21 -26.33
N ALA A 524 -13.76 -6.07 -26.16
CA ALA A 524 -14.35 -5.14 -25.21
C ALA A 524 -13.88 -5.44 -23.79
N GLY A 525 -13.46 -4.39 -23.03
CA GLY A 525 -12.88 -4.53 -21.70
C GLY A 525 -11.34 -4.70 -21.68
N TYR A 526 -10.67 -4.57 -22.82
CA TYR A 526 -9.22 -4.51 -22.87
C TYR A 526 -8.69 -3.32 -22.08
N GLY A 527 -7.71 -3.52 -21.20
CA GLY A 527 -7.14 -2.48 -20.32
C GLY A 527 -7.81 -2.34 -18.96
N GLU A 528 -8.92 -3.05 -18.69
CA GLU A 528 -9.61 -2.99 -17.38
C GLU A 528 -9.08 -4.03 -16.36
N GLY A 529 -8.28 -5.01 -16.84
CA GLY A 529 -7.85 -6.17 -16.03
C GLY A 529 -8.98 -7.16 -15.77
N GLY A 530 -8.66 -8.29 -15.12
CA GLY A 530 -9.64 -9.32 -14.78
C GLY A 530 -10.31 -9.09 -13.41
N MET A 531 -11.52 -9.59 -13.21
CA MET A 531 -12.21 -9.50 -11.92
C MET A 531 -11.41 -10.17 -10.81
N LEU A 532 -10.85 -11.37 -11.07
CA LEU A 532 -10.04 -12.12 -10.13
C LEU A 532 -8.72 -11.41 -9.83
N THR A 533 -8.00 -10.96 -10.85
CA THR A 533 -6.74 -10.24 -10.69
C THR A 533 -6.93 -8.89 -10.00
N ASN A 534 -7.99 -8.15 -10.33
CA ASN A 534 -8.30 -6.87 -9.70
C ASN A 534 -8.70 -7.00 -8.23
N SER A 535 -9.41 -8.08 -7.84
CA SER A 535 -9.72 -8.33 -6.44
C SER A 535 -8.45 -8.47 -5.60
N VAL A 536 -7.46 -9.23 -6.11
CA VAL A 536 -6.19 -9.45 -5.40
C VAL A 536 -5.26 -8.24 -5.48
N ARG A 537 -5.29 -7.44 -6.55
CA ARG A 537 -4.58 -6.15 -6.57
C ARG A 537 -5.06 -5.20 -5.50
N ARG A 538 -6.40 -5.16 -5.27
CA ARG A 538 -7.00 -4.31 -4.23
C ARG A 538 -6.73 -4.84 -2.83
N ARG A 539 -6.83 -6.16 -2.66
CA ARG A 539 -6.66 -6.85 -1.39
C ARG A 539 -5.83 -8.12 -1.56
N PRO A 540 -4.52 -8.03 -1.37
CA PRO A 540 -3.62 -9.20 -1.53
C PRO A 540 -3.86 -10.31 -0.50
N TYR A 541 -4.37 -9.97 0.67
CA TYR A 541 -4.67 -10.89 1.78
C TYR A 541 -6.18 -11.10 1.85
N GLN A 542 -6.65 -12.24 1.31
CA GLN A 542 -8.07 -12.56 1.29
C GLN A 542 -8.32 -14.05 1.10
N VAL A 543 -9.54 -14.48 1.44
CA VAL A 543 -10.11 -15.75 1.03
C VAL A 543 -10.84 -15.57 -0.29
N ILE A 544 -10.54 -16.40 -1.26
CA ILE A 544 -11.21 -16.44 -2.56
C ILE A 544 -12.10 -17.68 -2.58
N LEU A 545 -13.40 -17.44 -2.64
CA LEU A 545 -14.41 -18.49 -2.73
C LEU A 545 -14.89 -18.61 -4.16
N LEU A 546 -14.68 -19.79 -4.77
CA LEU A 546 -15.23 -20.15 -6.06
C LEU A 546 -16.45 -21.07 -5.82
N ASP A 547 -17.64 -20.49 -5.85
CA ASP A 547 -18.86 -21.23 -5.52
C ASP A 547 -19.38 -22.01 -6.73
N GLU A 548 -19.80 -23.27 -6.52
CA GLU A 548 -20.32 -24.19 -7.54
C GLU A 548 -19.32 -24.40 -8.71
N ILE A 549 -18.05 -24.71 -8.36
CA ILE A 549 -16.94 -24.83 -9.32
C ILE A 549 -17.21 -25.83 -10.47
N GLU A 550 -18.07 -26.82 -10.25
CA GLU A 550 -18.49 -27.77 -11.27
C GLU A 550 -19.25 -27.16 -12.44
N LYS A 551 -19.76 -25.96 -12.29
CA LYS A 551 -20.47 -25.22 -13.34
C LYS A 551 -19.53 -24.39 -14.23
N ALA A 552 -18.28 -24.21 -13.82
CA ALA A 552 -17.32 -23.39 -14.54
C ALA A 552 -16.95 -23.97 -15.92
N HIS A 553 -16.69 -23.07 -16.88
CA HIS A 553 -16.14 -23.48 -18.17
C HIS A 553 -14.77 -24.16 -17.99
N PRO A 554 -14.40 -25.18 -18.78
CA PRO A 554 -13.11 -25.90 -18.66
C PRO A 554 -11.87 -25.01 -18.70
N ASP A 555 -11.92 -23.85 -19.36
CA ASP A 555 -10.78 -22.92 -19.38
C ASP A 555 -10.50 -22.28 -18.01
N VAL A 556 -11.47 -22.21 -17.10
CA VAL A 556 -11.27 -21.76 -15.69
C VAL A 556 -10.31 -22.73 -14.98
N PHE A 557 -10.44 -24.03 -15.22
CA PHE A 557 -9.55 -25.02 -14.60
C PHE A 557 -8.09 -24.86 -15.05
N LYS A 558 -7.85 -24.45 -16.30
CA LYS A 558 -6.50 -24.16 -16.80
C LYS A 558 -5.86 -22.97 -16.09
N ILE A 559 -6.69 -21.95 -15.78
CA ILE A 559 -6.26 -20.77 -15.04
C ILE A 559 -5.91 -21.16 -13.59
N LEU A 560 -6.78 -21.96 -12.96
CA LEU A 560 -6.55 -22.43 -11.59
C LEU A 560 -5.28 -23.29 -11.51
N LEU A 561 -5.02 -24.14 -12.49
CA LEU A 561 -3.76 -24.91 -12.55
C LEU A 561 -2.54 -24.00 -12.51
N GLN A 562 -2.49 -22.97 -13.34
CA GLN A 562 -1.39 -22.01 -13.35
C GLN A 562 -1.26 -21.27 -12.01
N LEU A 563 -2.39 -20.90 -11.42
CA LEU A 563 -2.46 -20.15 -10.19
C LEU A 563 -2.01 -20.95 -8.97
N LEU A 564 -2.48 -22.20 -8.86
CA LEU A 564 -2.12 -23.09 -7.75
C LEU A 564 -0.66 -23.55 -7.82
N ASP A 565 -0.08 -23.67 -9.03
CA ASP A 565 1.32 -24.02 -9.19
C ASP A 565 2.31 -22.89 -8.93
N LYS A 566 2.00 -21.70 -9.46
CA LYS A 566 2.95 -20.56 -9.50
C LYS A 566 2.55 -19.40 -8.60
N GLY A 567 1.40 -19.47 -7.93
CA GLY A 567 0.88 -18.39 -7.08
C GLY A 567 0.77 -17.05 -7.78
N ARG A 568 0.72 -17.01 -9.12
CA ARG A 568 0.66 -15.75 -9.86
C ARG A 568 -0.12 -15.90 -11.17
N LEU A 569 -0.79 -14.82 -11.50
CA LEU A 569 -1.53 -14.69 -12.74
C LEU A 569 -1.22 -13.34 -13.39
N SER A 570 -1.05 -13.32 -14.71
CA SER A 570 -0.78 -12.08 -15.44
C SER A 570 -2.00 -11.70 -16.27
N ASP A 571 -2.36 -10.44 -16.20
CA ASP A 571 -3.31 -9.79 -17.11
C ASP A 571 -2.62 -8.59 -17.80
N GLU A 572 -3.37 -7.75 -18.48
CA GLU A 572 -2.86 -6.59 -19.22
C GLU A 572 -2.25 -5.51 -18.32
N LEU A 573 -2.73 -5.39 -17.08
CA LEU A 573 -2.22 -4.45 -16.09
C LEU A 573 -0.95 -4.96 -15.40
N GLY A 574 -0.52 -6.20 -15.66
CA GLY A 574 0.68 -6.82 -15.13
C GLY A 574 0.44 -8.09 -14.32
N THR A 575 1.51 -8.62 -13.73
CA THR A 575 1.45 -9.85 -12.92
C THR A 575 0.95 -9.56 -11.52
N VAL A 576 -0.02 -10.36 -11.07
CA VAL A 576 -0.60 -10.34 -9.72
C VAL A 576 -0.14 -11.55 -8.94
N ASP A 577 0.23 -11.33 -7.68
CA ASP A 577 0.69 -12.37 -6.76
C ASP A 577 -0.46 -12.85 -5.87
N PHE A 578 -0.70 -14.16 -5.86
CA PHE A 578 -1.75 -14.85 -5.11
C PHE A 578 -1.21 -15.64 -3.91
N LYS A 579 0.07 -15.54 -3.58
CA LYS A 579 0.71 -16.32 -2.52
C LYS A 579 0.12 -16.07 -1.12
N ASN A 580 -0.47 -14.90 -0.92
CA ASN A 580 -1.10 -14.51 0.33
C ASN A 580 -2.62 -14.74 0.32
N THR A 581 -3.15 -15.44 -0.66
CA THR A 581 -4.57 -15.77 -0.76
C THR A 581 -4.83 -17.22 -0.35
N LEU A 582 -6.06 -17.49 0.07
CA LEU A 582 -6.54 -18.83 0.36
C LEU A 582 -7.72 -19.14 -0.55
N PHE A 583 -7.67 -20.28 -1.24
CA PHE A 583 -8.73 -20.70 -2.17
C PHE A 583 -9.66 -21.73 -1.57
N ILE A 584 -10.96 -21.49 -1.62
CA ILE A 584 -11.99 -22.47 -1.31
C ILE A 584 -12.89 -22.61 -2.54
N MET A 585 -12.95 -23.81 -3.08
CA MET A 585 -13.82 -24.19 -4.20
C MET A 585 -14.95 -25.03 -3.66
N THR A 586 -16.21 -24.60 -3.79
CA THR A 586 -17.32 -25.41 -3.32
C THR A 586 -17.89 -26.27 -4.44
N THR A 587 -18.35 -27.46 -4.10
CA THR A 587 -19.05 -28.32 -5.04
C THR A 587 -20.15 -29.13 -4.35
N ASN A 588 -21.20 -29.44 -5.07
CA ASN A 588 -22.26 -30.36 -4.65
C ASN A 588 -22.06 -31.77 -5.23
N LEU A 589 -21.02 -31.97 -6.01
CA LEU A 589 -20.64 -33.31 -6.46
C LEU A 589 -20.30 -34.20 -5.25
N ALA A 590 -20.60 -35.47 -5.31
CA ALA A 590 -20.39 -36.38 -4.20
C ALA A 590 -21.12 -35.98 -2.86
N ALA A 591 -22.12 -35.10 -2.93
CA ALA A 591 -22.89 -34.67 -1.74
C ALA A 591 -23.52 -35.83 -0.98
N HIS A 592 -23.81 -36.97 -1.63
CA HIS A 592 -24.32 -38.19 -0.97
C HIS A 592 -23.34 -38.73 0.12
N LEU A 593 -22.05 -38.46 0.01
CA LEU A 593 -21.07 -38.86 1.02
C LEU A 593 -21.17 -38.04 2.33
N SER A 594 -21.82 -36.88 2.28
CA SER A 594 -22.01 -36.01 3.46
C SER A 594 -23.01 -36.58 4.48
N PHE A 595 -23.84 -37.55 4.11
CA PHE A 595 -24.82 -38.17 5.01
C PHE A 595 -24.29 -39.32 5.86
N ASP A 596 -23.03 -39.76 5.60
CA ASP A 596 -22.39 -40.80 6.40
C ASP A 596 -21.50 -40.15 7.50
N HIS A 597 -22.01 -40.05 8.70
CA HIS A 597 -21.37 -39.43 9.85
C HIS A 597 -20.10 -40.17 10.33
N ASN A 598 -19.92 -41.44 9.96
CA ASN A 598 -18.73 -42.19 10.30
C ASN A 598 -17.53 -41.92 9.38
N ARG A 599 -17.72 -41.18 8.30
CA ARG A 599 -16.65 -40.80 7.38
C ARG A 599 -15.92 -39.57 7.87
N THR A 600 -14.60 -39.58 7.70
CA THR A 600 -13.71 -38.41 7.87
C THR A 600 -13.26 -37.90 6.51
N SER A 601 -12.73 -36.69 6.46
CA SER A 601 -12.16 -36.13 5.20
C SER A 601 -11.07 -37.04 4.64
N GLU A 602 -10.24 -37.65 5.49
CA GLU A 602 -9.19 -38.58 5.08
C GLU A 602 -9.75 -39.89 4.49
N ASN A 603 -10.67 -40.55 5.22
CA ASN A 603 -11.26 -41.82 4.80
C ASN A 603 -12.14 -41.69 3.54
N SER A 604 -12.68 -40.50 3.27
CA SER A 604 -13.53 -40.24 2.12
C SER A 604 -12.76 -39.72 0.92
N SER A 605 -11.47 -39.41 1.07
CA SER A 605 -10.68 -38.72 0.04
C SER A 605 -10.70 -39.43 -1.32
N GLU A 606 -10.55 -40.75 -1.34
CA GLU A 606 -10.56 -41.51 -2.59
C GLU A 606 -11.95 -41.61 -3.24
N ASP A 607 -13.00 -41.75 -2.44
CA ASP A 607 -14.39 -41.76 -2.94
C ASP A 607 -14.73 -40.39 -3.54
N ILE A 608 -14.37 -39.31 -2.84
CA ILE A 608 -14.55 -37.94 -3.33
C ILE A 608 -13.77 -37.74 -4.62
N LYS A 609 -12.50 -38.12 -4.66
CA LYS A 609 -11.67 -38.03 -5.86
C LYS A 609 -12.25 -38.79 -7.03
N SER A 610 -12.84 -39.97 -6.78
CA SER A 610 -13.46 -40.80 -7.81
C SER A 610 -14.66 -40.09 -8.47
N GLU A 611 -15.50 -39.42 -7.69
CA GLU A 611 -16.63 -38.64 -8.19
C GLU A 611 -16.20 -37.36 -8.91
N ILE A 612 -15.24 -36.68 -8.33
CA ILE A 612 -14.70 -35.40 -8.85
C ILE A 612 -13.95 -35.62 -10.18
N ARG A 613 -13.22 -36.74 -10.35
CA ARG A 613 -12.54 -37.11 -11.59
C ARG A 613 -13.44 -37.20 -12.82
N LYS A 614 -14.74 -37.31 -12.64
CA LYS A 614 -15.72 -37.34 -13.76
C LYS A 614 -15.83 -35.97 -14.43
N ILE A 615 -15.52 -34.88 -13.73
CA ILE A 615 -15.72 -33.51 -14.21
C ILE A 615 -14.44 -32.70 -14.21
N PHE A 616 -13.57 -32.88 -13.21
CA PHE A 616 -12.36 -32.09 -13.05
C PHE A 616 -11.13 -32.75 -13.68
N PRO A 617 -10.23 -31.97 -14.30
CA PRO A 617 -8.96 -32.49 -14.78
C PRO A 617 -8.13 -33.13 -13.65
N GLN A 618 -7.52 -34.30 -13.92
CA GLN A 618 -6.70 -35.00 -12.94
C GLN A 618 -5.56 -34.12 -12.39
N GLU A 619 -5.03 -33.25 -13.23
CA GLU A 619 -3.97 -32.31 -12.86
C GLU A 619 -4.41 -31.34 -11.75
N LEU A 620 -5.64 -30.80 -11.83
CA LEU A 620 -6.21 -29.92 -10.80
C LEU A 620 -6.39 -30.67 -9.47
N ILE A 621 -6.90 -31.90 -9.52
CA ILE A 621 -7.08 -32.75 -8.35
C ILE A 621 -5.77 -32.98 -7.60
N ASN A 622 -4.66 -33.11 -8.32
CA ASN A 622 -3.33 -33.30 -7.76
C ASN A 622 -2.67 -32.02 -7.21
N ARG A 623 -3.23 -30.84 -7.52
CA ARG A 623 -2.70 -29.54 -7.08
C ARG A 623 -3.44 -28.95 -5.87
N VAL A 624 -4.62 -29.46 -5.61
CA VAL A 624 -5.41 -29.03 -4.44
C VAL A 624 -4.81 -29.65 -3.17
N ASP A 625 -4.63 -28.87 -2.14
CA ASP A 625 -4.00 -29.30 -0.87
C ASP A 625 -4.88 -30.31 -0.14
N ALA A 626 -6.21 -30.08 -0.10
CA ALA A 626 -7.12 -31.02 0.55
C ALA A 626 -8.55 -30.96 0.02
N PHE A 627 -9.25 -32.10 0.20
CA PHE A 627 -10.69 -32.25 0.01
C PHE A 627 -11.39 -32.20 1.37
N LEU A 628 -12.28 -31.26 1.54
CA LEU A 628 -13.00 -31.04 2.78
C LEU A 628 -14.40 -31.66 2.66
N LEU A 629 -14.69 -32.73 3.42
CA LEU A 629 -16.02 -33.28 3.47
C LEU A 629 -16.85 -32.56 4.54
N PHE A 630 -17.81 -31.77 4.08
CA PHE A 630 -18.83 -31.15 4.94
C PHE A 630 -19.99 -32.13 5.17
N LYS A 631 -20.10 -32.61 6.39
CA LYS A 631 -21.12 -33.58 6.78
C LYS A 631 -22.50 -32.95 6.88
N ALA A 632 -23.56 -33.74 6.73
CA ALA A 632 -24.90 -33.32 7.08
C ALA A 632 -24.91 -32.95 8.57
N LEU A 633 -25.56 -31.83 8.89
CA LEU A 633 -25.65 -31.35 10.26
C LEU A 633 -26.59 -32.26 11.08
N ASN A 634 -26.29 -32.44 12.33
CA ASN A 634 -27.25 -33.11 13.23
C ASN A 634 -28.22 -32.08 13.85
N PRO A 635 -29.38 -32.52 14.42
CA PRO A 635 -30.34 -31.60 15.02
C PRO A 635 -29.74 -30.69 16.08
N ALA A 636 -28.84 -31.22 16.93
CA ALA A 636 -28.16 -30.42 17.98
C ALA A 636 -27.28 -29.29 17.38
N ASP A 637 -26.60 -29.52 16.26
CA ASP A 637 -25.84 -28.48 15.58
C ASP A 637 -26.76 -27.39 15.01
N ILE A 638 -27.92 -27.76 14.49
CA ILE A 638 -28.91 -26.79 14.01
C ILE A 638 -29.45 -25.94 15.16
N GLU A 639 -29.74 -26.53 16.32
CA GLU A 639 -30.15 -25.76 17.49
C GLU A 639 -29.05 -24.72 17.88
N ARG A 640 -27.79 -25.13 17.90
CA ARG A 640 -26.66 -24.21 18.16
C ARG A 640 -26.57 -23.08 17.13
N ILE A 641 -26.82 -23.39 15.85
CA ILE A 641 -26.85 -22.40 14.76
C ILE A 641 -27.97 -21.38 14.98
N VAL A 642 -29.18 -21.84 15.34
CA VAL A 642 -30.32 -20.96 15.64
C VAL A 642 -30.04 -20.04 16.83
N LYS A 643 -29.51 -20.62 17.94
CA LYS A 643 -29.12 -19.85 19.13
C LYS A 643 -28.11 -18.77 18.78
N ARG A 644 -27.07 -19.12 18.01
CA ARG A 644 -26.06 -18.15 17.54
C ARG A 644 -26.64 -17.08 16.63
N MET A 645 -27.59 -17.44 15.74
CA MET A 645 -28.27 -16.47 14.88
C MET A 645 -29.04 -15.43 15.70
N ILE A 646 -29.77 -15.86 16.74
CA ILE A 646 -30.48 -14.96 17.66
C ILE A 646 -29.49 -14.12 18.45
N GLY A 647 -28.40 -14.71 18.96
CA GLY A 647 -27.32 -14.02 19.67
C GLY A 647 -26.73 -12.88 18.85
N LYS A 648 -26.31 -13.14 17.60
CA LYS A 648 -25.78 -12.10 16.70
C LYS A 648 -26.78 -10.94 16.48
N LYS A 649 -28.10 -11.22 16.46
CA LYS A 649 -29.11 -10.14 16.34
C LYS A 649 -29.22 -9.33 17.63
N ASN A 650 -29.13 -9.98 18.78
CA ASN A 650 -29.08 -9.30 20.08
C ASN A 650 -27.83 -8.43 20.22
N ASP A 651 -26.65 -8.92 19.81
CA ASP A 651 -25.40 -8.14 19.78
C ASP A 651 -25.51 -6.90 18.89
N ASN A 652 -26.16 -7.05 17.73
CA ASN A 652 -26.39 -5.90 16.85
C ASN A 652 -27.36 -4.86 17.44
N LEU A 653 -28.39 -5.31 18.16
CA LEU A 653 -29.30 -4.41 18.88
C LEU A 653 -28.55 -3.66 19.99
N ASN A 654 -27.68 -4.35 20.72
CA ASN A 654 -26.83 -3.74 21.76
C ASN A 654 -25.87 -2.68 21.17
N ARG A 655 -25.18 -3.02 20.07
CA ARG A 655 -24.28 -2.06 19.36
C ARG A 655 -25.03 -0.80 18.88
N GLN A 656 -26.31 -0.91 18.53
CA GLN A 656 -27.16 0.22 18.18
C GLN A 656 -27.73 0.96 19.40
N LYS A 657 -27.27 0.64 20.61
CA LYS A 657 -27.77 1.19 21.90
C LYS A 657 -29.28 0.99 22.08
N LYS A 658 -29.84 -0.04 21.47
CA LYS A 658 -31.21 -0.46 21.69
C LYS A 658 -31.17 -1.52 22.79
N ALA A 659 -31.56 -1.15 24.00
CA ALA A 659 -31.58 -2.03 25.16
C ALA A 659 -32.77 -3.06 25.04
N ILE A 660 -32.84 -3.78 23.93
CA ILE A 660 -33.91 -4.78 23.65
C ILE A 660 -33.25 -6.11 23.30
N LYS A 661 -33.69 -7.19 23.94
CA LYS A 661 -33.20 -8.55 23.74
C LYS A 661 -34.34 -9.44 23.20
N ILE A 662 -34.04 -10.26 22.19
CA ILE A 662 -34.96 -11.28 21.67
C ILE A 662 -34.65 -12.58 22.40
N ALA A 663 -35.63 -13.20 23.03
CA ALA A 663 -35.53 -14.47 23.75
C ALA A 663 -36.49 -15.48 23.15
N LEU A 664 -35.96 -16.70 22.87
CA LEU A 664 -36.72 -17.87 22.45
C LEU A 664 -36.29 -19.06 23.33
N PRO A 665 -37.23 -19.75 23.98
CA PRO A 665 -36.90 -20.91 24.83
C PRO A 665 -36.20 -22.03 24.06
N ASP A 666 -35.30 -22.74 24.72
CA ASP A 666 -34.55 -23.86 24.13
C ASP A 666 -35.48 -24.99 23.65
N ALA A 667 -36.55 -25.27 24.41
CA ALA A 667 -37.56 -26.25 24.00
C ALA A 667 -38.25 -25.89 22.66
N ASP A 668 -38.54 -24.61 22.45
CA ASP A 668 -39.15 -24.16 21.22
C ASP A 668 -38.18 -24.24 20.03
N ILE A 669 -36.86 -23.98 20.29
CA ILE A 669 -35.83 -24.16 19.28
C ILE A 669 -35.76 -25.64 18.85
N ALA A 670 -35.77 -26.59 19.81
CA ALA A 670 -35.73 -28.00 19.53
C ALA A 670 -36.94 -28.45 18.72
N GLU A 671 -38.19 -28.00 19.05
CA GLU A 671 -39.40 -28.27 18.33
C GLU A 671 -39.39 -27.74 16.91
N ILE A 672 -38.88 -26.50 16.70
CA ILE A 672 -38.68 -25.91 15.37
C ILE A 672 -37.75 -26.76 14.53
N VAL A 673 -36.60 -27.18 15.14
CA VAL A 673 -35.60 -27.99 14.45
C VAL A 673 -36.18 -29.34 14.06
N GLU A 674 -36.91 -30.06 14.96
CA GLU A 674 -37.52 -31.35 14.69
C GLU A 674 -38.49 -31.26 13.51
N ARG A 675 -39.29 -30.21 13.43
CA ARG A 675 -40.30 -30.02 12.36
C ARG A 675 -39.75 -29.51 11.05
N LYS A 676 -38.81 -28.59 11.09
CA LYS A 676 -38.36 -27.84 9.90
C LYS A 676 -37.03 -28.31 9.31
N TYR A 677 -36.24 -29.07 10.07
CA TYR A 677 -34.95 -29.53 9.57
C TYR A 677 -35.14 -30.68 8.57
N ARG A 678 -34.45 -30.60 7.45
CA ARG A 678 -34.29 -31.66 6.44
C ARG A 678 -32.79 -31.80 6.12
N PRO A 679 -32.21 -32.99 6.28
CA PRO A 679 -30.78 -33.19 6.03
C PRO A 679 -30.32 -32.77 4.65
N GLU A 680 -31.17 -32.92 3.63
CA GLU A 680 -30.84 -32.58 2.24
C GLU A 680 -30.69 -31.07 2.01
N GLU A 681 -31.39 -30.23 2.79
CA GLU A 681 -31.39 -28.78 2.70
C GLU A 681 -30.49 -28.08 3.73
N GLY A 682 -29.93 -28.87 4.65
CA GLY A 682 -29.08 -28.42 5.73
C GLY A 682 -29.75 -27.38 6.63
N ALA A 683 -28.97 -26.42 7.14
CA ALA A 683 -29.44 -25.36 8.04
C ALA A 683 -30.30 -24.28 7.33
N ARG A 684 -30.24 -24.19 5.99
CA ARG A 684 -30.82 -23.07 5.21
C ARG A 684 -32.31 -22.91 5.42
N GLN A 685 -33.02 -24.02 5.45
CA GLN A 685 -34.50 -24.02 5.64
C GLN A 685 -34.89 -23.51 7.01
N VAL A 686 -34.24 -24.01 8.08
CA VAL A 686 -34.53 -23.59 9.46
C VAL A 686 -34.14 -22.12 9.65
N GLN A 687 -32.99 -21.70 9.15
CA GLN A 687 -32.56 -20.30 9.19
C GLN A 687 -33.57 -19.37 8.49
N LYS A 688 -34.04 -19.75 7.32
CA LYS A 688 -35.04 -18.97 6.56
C LYS A 688 -36.37 -18.88 7.32
N PHE A 689 -36.81 -19.98 7.95
CA PHE A 689 -37.99 -19.99 8.81
C PHE A 689 -37.84 -19.05 10.01
N VAL A 690 -36.73 -19.14 10.73
CA VAL A 690 -36.43 -18.28 11.89
C VAL A 690 -36.30 -16.81 11.45
N GLN A 691 -35.64 -16.51 10.32
CA GLN A 691 -35.53 -15.16 9.82
C GLN A 691 -36.90 -14.57 9.49
N ASN A 692 -37.75 -15.29 8.77
CA ASN A 692 -39.02 -14.76 8.30
C ASN A 692 -40.07 -14.65 9.41
N ASN A 693 -40.15 -15.63 10.29
CA ASN A 693 -41.23 -15.74 11.28
C ASN A 693 -40.85 -15.22 12.66
N LEU A 694 -39.56 -15.30 13.03
CA LEU A 694 -39.09 -14.77 14.32
C LEU A 694 -38.45 -13.38 14.15
N ILE A 695 -37.35 -13.26 13.40
CA ILE A 695 -36.55 -12.04 13.37
C ILE A 695 -37.28 -10.86 12.71
N ASN A 696 -37.96 -11.10 11.57
CA ASN A 696 -38.71 -10.05 10.87
C ASN A 696 -39.91 -9.54 11.70
N GLN A 697 -40.55 -10.38 12.50
CA GLN A 697 -41.64 -9.96 13.38
C GLN A 697 -41.11 -9.27 14.62
N ALA A 698 -40.01 -9.77 15.22
CA ALA A 698 -39.32 -9.08 16.31
C ALA A 698 -38.87 -7.66 15.90
N ALA A 699 -38.42 -7.47 14.66
CA ALA A 699 -38.02 -6.16 14.15
C ALA A 699 -39.19 -5.14 14.15
N LYS A 700 -40.43 -5.57 13.86
CA LYS A 700 -41.62 -4.71 13.94
C LYS A 700 -41.89 -4.30 15.38
N ILE A 701 -41.74 -5.23 16.35
CA ILE A 701 -41.91 -4.95 17.77
C ILE A 701 -40.81 -3.99 18.27
N VAL A 702 -39.58 -4.22 17.88
CA VAL A 702 -38.46 -3.30 18.21
C VAL A 702 -38.74 -1.89 17.74
N LEU A 703 -39.27 -1.72 16.51
CA LEU A 703 -39.57 -0.39 15.96
C LEU A 703 -40.76 0.26 16.66
N SER A 704 -41.77 -0.50 17.07
CA SER A 704 -42.93 0.06 17.78
C SER A 704 -42.61 0.51 19.21
N HIS A 705 -41.56 -0.04 19.83
CA HIS A 705 -41.13 0.28 21.19
C HIS A 705 -39.81 1.07 21.26
N SER A 706 -39.32 1.56 20.14
CA SER A 706 -38.05 2.28 20.04
C SER A 706 -37.97 3.62 20.79
N GLY A 707 -39.09 4.09 21.37
CA GLY A 707 -39.17 5.30 22.21
C GLY A 707 -39.16 5.04 23.72
N GLU A 708 -39.12 3.77 24.16
CA GLU A 708 -39.14 3.43 25.58
C GLU A 708 -37.70 3.45 26.14
N ALA A 709 -37.45 4.38 27.09
CA ALA A 709 -36.12 4.68 27.60
C ALA A 709 -35.47 3.55 28.42
N ASN A 710 -36.22 2.53 28.86
CA ASN A 710 -35.76 1.52 29.82
C ASN A 710 -35.43 0.14 29.23
N GLY A 711 -35.47 -0.01 27.91
CA GLY A 711 -35.23 -1.30 27.28
C GLY A 711 -36.32 -2.34 27.53
N GLY A 712 -36.12 -3.58 27.02
CA GLY A 712 -37.09 -4.65 27.21
C GLY A 712 -36.68 -6.00 26.63
N VAL A 713 -37.38 -7.04 27.01
CA VAL A 713 -37.22 -8.37 26.47
C VAL A 713 -38.43 -8.75 25.62
N ILE A 714 -38.20 -9.09 24.35
CA ILE A 714 -39.18 -9.67 23.44
C ILE A 714 -39.13 -11.17 23.65
N LYS A 715 -40.11 -11.72 24.37
CA LYS A 715 -40.27 -13.16 24.54
C LYS A 715 -41.13 -13.70 23.40
N ALA A 716 -40.57 -14.60 22.59
CA ALA A 716 -41.26 -15.34 21.59
C ALA A 716 -41.55 -16.76 22.13
N ALA A 717 -42.71 -17.33 21.85
CA ALA A 717 -43.01 -18.74 22.09
C ALA A 717 -43.56 -19.33 20.82
N PHE A 718 -43.05 -20.49 20.42
CA PHE A 718 -43.48 -21.18 19.20
C PHE A 718 -44.69 -22.06 19.49
N ASP A 719 -45.75 -21.89 18.72
CA ASP A 719 -46.93 -22.80 18.75
C ASP A 719 -46.82 -23.84 17.62
N PRO A 720 -46.58 -25.08 17.95
CA PRO A 720 -46.43 -26.14 16.96
C PRO A 720 -47.72 -26.47 16.22
N VAL A 721 -48.92 -26.11 16.74
CA VAL A 721 -50.21 -26.39 16.09
C VAL A 721 -50.49 -25.39 14.99
N SER A 722 -50.27 -24.10 15.27
CA SER A 722 -50.51 -23.03 14.28
C SER A 722 -49.29 -22.72 13.41
N ASP A 723 -48.13 -23.34 13.70
CA ASP A 723 -46.83 -23.08 13.02
C ASP A 723 -46.43 -21.59 13.06
N SER A 724 -46.74 -20.93 14.18
CA SER A 724 -46.58 -19.48 14.36
C SER A 724 -45.99 -19.13 15.72
N PHE A 725 -45.54 -17.86 15.88
CA PHE A 725 -45.02 -17.37 17.15
C PHE A 725 -46.03 -16.49 17.86
N SER A 726 -46.19 -16.72 19.13
CA SER A 726 -46.82 -15.79 20.05
C SER A 726 -45.75 -14.85 20.65
N TRP A 727 -46.15 -13.62 20.97
CA TRP A 727 -45.26 -12.56 21.31
C TRP A 727 -45.63 -11.86 22.63
N GLN A 728 -44.69 -11.67 23.51
CA GLN A 728 -44.85 -10.90 24.71
C GLN A 728 -43.68 -9.91 24.84
N PHE A 729 -43.98 -8.63 24.90
CA PHE A 729 -43.00 -7.62 25.26
C PHE A 729 -43.09 -7.34 26.76
N SER A 730 -41.98 -7.42 27.47
CA SER A 730 -41.84 -7.02 28.88
C SER A 730 -40.82 -5.92 28.99
N ALA A 731 -41.21 -4.75 29.53
CA ALA A 731 -40.24 -3.71 29.88
C ALA A 731 -39.26 -4.25 30.92
N ALA A 732 -37.98 -3.91 30.82
CA ALA A 732 -36.95 -4.39 31.74
C ALA A 732 -37.27 -3.92 33.17
N THR A 733 -37.57 -4.86 34.09
CA THR A 733 -37.80 -4.60 35.51
C THR A 733 -36.83 -5.37 36.37
N GLY A 734 -36.10 -4.72 37.28
CA GLY A 734 -35.28 -5.36 38.31
C GLY A 734 -34.12 -6.23 37.77
N ASN A 735 -34.20 -7.54 37.97
CA ASN A 735 -33.14 -8.48 37.57
C ASN A 735 -32.96 -8.59 36.06
N ASP A 736 -34.01 -8.43 35.23
CA ASP A 736 -33.93 -8.43 33.78
C ASP A 736 -33.19 -7.17 33.27
N ALA A 737 -33.29 -6.06 33.99
CA ALA A 737 -32.56 -4.83 33.69
C ALA A 737 -31.04 -4.98 33.94
N ALA A 738 -30.64 -5.78 34.93
CA ALA A 738 -29.24 -6.07 35.17
C ALA A 738 -28.64 -7.00 34.10
N GLU A 739 -29.38 -8.02 33.64
CA GLU A 739 -28.94 -8.89 32.51
C GLU A 739 -28.93 -8.12 31.16
N VAL A 740 -29.88 -7.23 30.93
CA VAL A 740 -29.91 -6.38 29.72
C VAL A 740 -28.83 -5.30 29.80
N ALA A 741 -28.51 -4.80 30.99
CA ALA A 741 -27.43 -3.86 31.22
C ALA A 741 -26.05 -4.53 31.10
N GLN A 742 -25.86 -5.73 31.69
CA GLN A 742 -24.63 -6.53 31.51
C GLN A 742 -24.38 -6.99 30.06
N ALA A 743 -25.42 -7.14 29.25
CA ALA A 743 -25.30 -7.45 27.83
C ALA A 743 -25.11 -6.19 26.94
N ALA A 744 -25.24 -5.00 27.50
CA ALA A 744 -25.04 -3.70 26.85
C ALA A 744 -23.68 -3.07 27.19
N GLU A 745 -22.97 -3.62 28.17
CA GLU A 745 -21.54 -3.45 28.45
C GLU A 745 -20.67 -4.38 27.56
#